data_d8eb816fa9847ad5bb2121b23a52c351
#
_entry.id   d8eb816fa9847ad5bb2121b23a52c351
#
_cell.length_a   1.000
_cell.length_b   1.000
_cell.length_c   1.000
_cell.angle_alpha   90.00
_cell.angle_beta   90.00
_cell.angle_gamma   90.00
#
_symmetry.space_group_name_H-M   'P 1'
#
loop_
_entity.id
_entity.type
_entity.pdbx_description
1 polymer ?
#
loop_
_entity_poly.entity_id
_entity_poly.type
_entity_poly.pdbx_seq_one_letter_code
_entity_poly.pdbx_strand_id
1 'polypeptide(L)'
;MWFWVVVVVIAVGYFLWKSAQKREEQERARRSGDDDSFTITVRTSYPQAPTKKERGSDARWLLPGDLIEVAGYSITAGFVYAADHKPGASGKWSDPSLINTRLPVDDHPPGTTGDIGYWPSYSGLSPANRAGYLQWLADGRKTPAVDTGHLFIFFYGLEKRAIDELIARGTWTEELDLIRDEVLRLRELYPDSGSFQGYTGSFLGLLACSKAMLTESRVELQSPLARRWDVPLEVKLGLGQFAAAGEPVPAQWALQWAYNIPLNNLRTPAIRCREEFESLFLSRYSKKHGDGIVVAPSKTPLRIEYQAASLAISSRPFRLHTELPDVTVLKRPTDKLRAIVEECTNALDKYSRALGRKSAASLTEYLPALLPKEVLDETSSAVVARVREWLNELLAEDALREAAASDLVSELEGVSPEELTRKKWELASLLLGKLGFGVEPDPAYGGKVPDLASTICIFRQEWKPESKLSPEFRACAASLPFAVTVSSTDGVDAAELDVISRRFSGLSAAERNRLEARLRILLGSPPAARSLRSAVSGLSETQRQEIAKYLLLVAAADGRITQEEVKALQKTYSVLELPPESVHSEIHELMAGGSGASGKEPVTVRQARETSPSYELPPQTATEGGVIVLDEESIRRKREESESVVTLLEEVFYEEEPQAQLETVDEDEEDQGDEIFDDAHRRLVLELLRYGQIPVERWAEMCREVNLLPDAAIEAINEAVVDRFEDVLIEKADPLRVVTDIADLVGGLYE
;
A
#
# COMPACT_ATOMS: atom_id res chain seq x y z
N MET A 1 -33.75 -0.17 35.21
CA MET A 1 -34.94 0.18 34.43
C MET A 1 -35.16 1.71 34.31
N TRP A 2 -34.91 2.51 35.35
CA TRP A 2 -35.07 3.99 35.30
C TRP A 2 -33.99 4.70 34.44
N PHE A 3 -32.76 4.21 34.37
CA PHE A 3 -31.68 4.82 33.63
C PHE A 3 -31.98 4.84 32.10
N TRP A 4 -32.50 3.76 31.56
CA TRP A 4 -32.87 3.67 30.15
C TRP A 4 -34.05 4.57 29.77
N VAL A 5 -34.98 4.81 30.71
CA VAL A 5 -36.09 5.74 30.50
C VAL A 5 -35.57 7.19 30.39
N VAL A 6 -34.60 7.58 31.22
CA VAL A 6 -34.00 8.92 31.16
C VAL A 6 -33.20 9.11 29.88
N VAL A 7 -32.44 8.12 29.43
CA VAL A 7 -31.67 8.18 28.15
C VAL A 7 -32.62 8.28 26.96
N VAL A 8 -33.71 7.54 26.94
CA VAL A 8 -34.71 7.61 25.87
C VAL A 8 -35.42 8.97 25.87
N VAL A 9 -35.74 9.53 27.03
CA VAL A 9 -36.40 10.87 27.14
C VAL A 9 -35.44 11.97 26.66
N ILE A 10 -34.16 11.90 27.00
CA ILE A 10 -33.15 12.86 26.51
C ILE A 10 -32.94 12.70 25.00
N ALA A 11 -32.86 11.49 24.48
CA ALA A 11 -32.70 11.22 23.05
C ALA A 11 -33.93 11.70 22.26
N VAL A 12 -35.15 11.46 22.75
CA VAL A 12 -36.40 11.95 22.15
C VAL A 12 -36.50 13.47 22.23
N GLY A 13 -36.10 14.05 23.36
CA GLY A 13 -36.04 15.51 23.54
C GLY A 13 -35.05 16.17 22.57
N TYR A 14 -33.88 15.59 22.42
CA TYR A 14 -32.86 16.04 21.44
C TYR A 14 -33.36 15.90 19.99
N PHE A 15 -34.03 14.80 19.67
CA PHE A 15 -34.59 14.59 18.32
C PHE A 15 -35.74 15.55 18.00
N LEU A 16 -36.58 15.84 18.97
CA LEU A 16 -37.69 16.83 18.82
C LEU A 16 -37.16 18.26 18.71
N TRP A 17 -36.14 18.60 19.47
CA TRP A 17 -35.48 19.92 19.38
C TRP A 17 -34.80 20.10 18.01
N LYS A 18 -34.08 19.08 17.54
CA LYS A 18 -33.43 19.08 16.24
C LYS A 18 -34.44 19.13 15.07
N SER A 19 -35.58 18.49 15.22
CA SER A 19 -36.66 18.55 14.21
C SER A 19 -37.41 19.89 14.20
N ALA A 20 -37.51 20.57 15.34
CA ALA A 20 -38.07 21.93 15.42
C ALA A 20 -37.14 22.96 14.77
N GLN A 21 -35.82 22.90 15.02
CA GLN A 21 -34.86 23.74 14.32
C GLN A 21 -34.91 23.55 12.80
N LYS A 22 -35.05 22.32 12.34
CA LYS A 22 -35.14 21.99 10.92
C LYS A 22 -36.42 22.54 10.26
N ARG A 23 -37.53 22.65 11.01
CA ARG A 23 -38.77 23.26 10.53
C ARG A 23 -38.68 24.80 10.44
N GLU A 24 -38.05 25.44 11.41
CA GLU A 24 -37.82 26.89 11.35
C GLU A 24 -36.89 27.30 10.21
N GLU A 25 -35.86 26.48 9.90
CA GLU A 25 -35.00 26.70 8.75
C GLU A 25 -35.77 26.53 7.42
N GLN A 26 -36.68 25.55 7.33
CA GLN A 26 -37.51 25.34 6.14
C GLN A 26 -38.56 26.45 5.92
N GLU A 27 -39.08 27.02 6.97
CA GLU A 27 -40.02 28.15 6.86
C GLU A 27 -39.33 29.46 6.46
N ARG A 28 -38.05 29.67 6.90
CA ARG A 28 -37.25 30.81 6.45
C ARG A 28 -36.85 30.68 4.97
N ALA A 29 -36.57 29.46 4.49
CA ALA A 29 -36.24 29.20 3.09
C ALA A 29 -37.45 29.38 2.13
N ARG A 30 -38.71 29.23 2.62
CA ARG A 30 -39.91 29.41 1.80
C ARG A 30 -40.33 30.88 1.58
N ARG A 31 -39.72 31.82 2.30
CA ARG A 31 -40.04 33.26 2.18
C ARG A 31 -39.18 34.06 1.20
N SER A 32 -38.19 33.40 0.56
CA SER A 32 -37.41 34.02 -0.52
C SER A 32 -37.62 33.23 -1.81
N GLY A 33 -38.67 33.58 -2.55
CA GLY A 33 -38.96 33.05 -3.87
C GLY A 33 -38.43 33.94 -4.97
N ASP A 34 -38.07 33.29 -6.03
CA ASP A 34 -37.88 33.67 -7.43
C ASP A 34 -37.06 34.94 -7.77
N ASP A 35 -35.84 34.72 -8.26
CA ASP A 35 -35.42 35.33 -9.52
C ASP A 35 -34.20 34.55 -10.10
N ASP A 36 -34.30 34.10 -11.37
CA ASP A 36 -33.29 33.40 -12.14
C ASP A 36 -32.23 34.38 -12.66
N SER A 37 -31.28 34.77 -11.82
CA SER A 37 -30.02 35.35 -12.27
C SER A 37 -28.89 35.03 -11.29
N PHE A 38 -27.87 34.30 -11.75
CA PHE A 38 -26.68 34.01 -10.97
C PHE A 38 -25.90 35.29 -10.65
N THR A 39 -26.28 35.94 -9.57
CA THR A 39 -25.52 37.08 -9.05
C THR A 39 -24.78 36.64 -7.80
N ILE A 40 -23.43 36.46 -7.92
CA ILE A 40 -22.57 36.22 -6.77
C ILE A 40 -22.48 37.50 -5.97
N THR A 41 -23.28 37.59 -4.91
CA THR A 41 -23.21 38.74 -4.01
C THR A 41 -22.34 38.37 -2.82
N VAL A 42 -21.10 38.87 -2.77
CA VAL A 42 -20.24 38.78 -1.57
C VAL A 42 -20.86 39.67 -0.50
N ARG A 43 -21.74 39.11 0.34
CA ARG A 43 -22.21 39.78 1.55
C ARG A 43 -21.35 39.34 2.70
N THR A 44 -20.46 40.21 3.15
CA THR A 44 -19.78 40.04 4.43
C THR A 44 -20.79 40.31 5.54
N SER A 45 -21.15 39.32 6.33
CA SER A 45 -22.04 39.47 7.48
C SER A 45 -21.30 39.98 8.73
N TYR A 46 -20.41 40.95 8.53
CA TYR A 46 -20.01 41.78 9.63
C TYR A 46 -21.06 42.91 9.73
N PRO A 47 -21.69 43.16 10.89
CA PRO A 47 -22.26 44.45 11.14
C PRO A 47 -21.09 45.42 10.95
N GLN A 48 -21.19 46.29 9.92
CA GLN A 48 -20.29 47.42 9.87
C GLN A 48 -20.36 48.05 11.24
N ALA A 49 -19.30 47.90 12.03
CA ALA A 49 -19.15 48.73 13.21
C ALA A 49 -19.34 50.16 12.71
N PRO A 50 -20.20 50.96 13.36
CA PRO A 50 -20.43 52.30 12.93
C PRO A 50 -19.07 52.95 12.78
N THR A 51 -18.80 53.56 11.64
CA THR A 51 -17.60 54.33 11.35
C THR A 51 -17.53 55.53 12.32
N LYS A 52 -17.34 55.25 13.60
CA LYS A 52 -16.76 56.18 14.51
C LYS A 52 -15.32 56.29 14.04
N LYS A 53 -14.98 57.35 13.34
CA LYS A 53 -13.62 57.82 13.25
C LYS A 53 -13.05 57.80 14.67
N GLU A 54 -12.38 56.70 15.02
CA GLU A 54 -11.53 56.65 16.19
C GLU A 54 -10.40 57.65 15.93
N ARG A 55 -10.56 58.84 16.52
CA ARG A 55 -9.49 59.81 16.61
C ARG A 55 -8.36 59.16 17.40
N GLY A 56 -7.29 58.71 16.69
CA GLY A 56 -6.04 58.37 17.34
C GLY A 56 -5.39 57.04 17.05
N SER A 57 -5.68 56.33 15.94
CA SER A 57 -4.86 55.21 15.52
C SER A 57 -4.05 55.59 14.27
N ASP A 58 -2.83 56.09 14.48
CA ASP A 58 -1.84 56.27 13.40
C ASP A 58 -1.19 54.96 13.00
N ALA A 59 -1.88 53.83 13.14
CA ALA A 59 -1.38 52.52 12.73
C ALA A 59 -1.24 52.48 11.21
N ARG A 60 0.02 52.28 10.76
CA ARG A 60 0.37 52.18 9.35
C ARG A 60 0.66 50.70 9.01
N TRP A 61 0.05 50.22 7.94
CA TRP A 61 0.45 48.96 7.32
C TRP A 61 1.62 49.17 6.39
N LEU A 62 2.66 48.38 6.53
CA LEU A 62 3.89 48.43 5.75
C LEU A 62 3.94 47.29 4.76
N LEU A 63 4.21 47.60 3.50
CA LEU A 63 4.41 46.63 2.43
C LEU A 63 5.89 46.23 2.29
N PRO A 64 6.20 45.13 1.61
CA PRO A 64 7.60 44.82 1.27
C PRO A 64 8.29 45.96 0.52
N GLY A 65 9.46 46.37 1.01
CA GLY A 65 10.20 47.53 0.54
C GLY A 65 10.01 48.78 1.36
N ASP A 66 8.95 48.92 2.17
CA ASP A 66 8.83 49.98 3.15
C ASP A 66 9.83 49.78 4.30
N LEU A 67 10.56 50.82 4.67
CA LEU A 67 11.50 50.80 5.79
C LEU A 67 10.83 51.34 7.06
N ILE A 68 10.96 50.58 8.15
CA ILE A 68 10.71 51.08 9.50
C ILE A 68 11.88 50.73 10.42
N GLU A 69 12.26 51.69 11.28
CA GLU A 69 13.22 51.48 12.36
C GLU A 69 12.52 51.45 13.71
N VAL A 70 12.76 50.38 14.49
CA VAL A 70 12.19 50.19 15.82
C VAL A 70 13.30 49.72 16.74
N ALA A 71 13.66 50.51 17.75
CA ALA A 71 14.70 50.17 18.73
C ALA A 71 16.01 49.67 18.11
N GLY A 72 16.46 50.30 16.99
CA GLY A 72 17.69 49.93 16.27
C GLY A 72 17.54 48.78 15.26
N TYR A 73 16.37 48.15 15.15
CA TYR A 73 16.11 47.15 14.14
C TYR A 73 15.48 47.76 12.88
N SER A 74 16.12 47.54 11.71
CA SER A 74 15.63 48.00 10.41
C SER A 74 14.81 46.92 9.73
N ILE A 75 13.48 47.09 9.59
CA ILE A 75 12.56 46.13 9.01
C ILE A 75 12.16 46.62 7.62
N THR A 76 12.47 45.85 6.57
CA THR A 76 12.15 46.14 5.17
C THR A 76 11.28 45.07 4.52
N ALA A 77 11.11 43.92 5.16
CA ALA A 77 10.36 42.79 4.61
C ALA A 77 8.83 42.99 4.61
N GLY A 78 8.35 44.07 5.22
CA GLY A 78 6.94 44.49 5.23
C GLY A 78 5.99 43.51 5.89
N PHE A 79 4.72 43.63 5.56
CA PHE A 79 3.58 42.88 6.10
C PHE A 79 3.37 43.02 7.60
N VAL A 80 3.62 44.19 8.14
CA VAL A 80 3.47 44.51 9.56
C VAL A 80 2.68 45.81 9.78
N TYR A 81 1.94 45.86 10.88
CA TYR A 81 1.35 47.09 11.41
C TYR A 81 2.32 47.73 12.40
N ALA A 82 2.53 49.03 12.25
CA ALA A 82 3.31 49.76 13.20
C ALA A 82 2.65 51.10 13.57
N ALA A 83 2.79 51.52 14.82
CA ALA A 83 2.29 52.78 15.30
C ALA A 83 3.12 53.33 16.45
N ASP A 84 3.09 54.66 16.62
CA ASP A 84 3.69 55.39 17.71
C ASP A 84 2.64 55.72 18.77
N HIS A 85 2.30 54.74 19.65
CA HIS A 85 1.29 54.91 20.70
C HIS A 85 1.89 55.13 22.08
N LYS A 86 1.27 56.00 22.88
CA LYS A 86 1.62 56.12 24.30
C LYS A 86 1.27 54.83 25.03
N PRO A 87 2.18 54.22 25.84
CA PRO A 87 1.85 53.08 26.69
C PRO A 87 0.62 53.38 27.55
N GLY A 88 -0.37 52.48 27.59
CA GLY A 88 -1.58 52.66 28.40
C GLY A 88 -2.81 53.23 27.66
N ALA A 89 -2.68 53.66 26.41
CA ALA A 89 -3.84 54.15 25.60
C ALA A 89 -4.67 52.98 24.98
N SER A 90 -4.22 51.75 25.07
CA SER A 90 -4.88 50.59 24.51
C SER A 90 -5.98 50.06 25.46
N GLY A 91 -7.23 50.17 25.06
CA GLY A 91 -8.34 49.46 25.68
C GLY A 91 -8.16 47.94 25.61
N LYS A 92 -9.04 47.20 26.24
CA LYS A 92 -9.00 45.72 26.43
C LYS A 92 -8.83 44.86 25.15
N TRP A 93 -8.79 45.47 23.97
CA TRP A 93 -8.76 44.84 22.64
C TRP A 93 -7.78 45.52 21.68
N SER A 94 -6.49 45.66 22.08
CA SER A 94 -5.48 46.14 21.16
C SER A 94 -5.12 45.02 20.15
N ASP A 95 -4.86 45.42 18.90
CA ASP A 95 -4.39 44.55 17.84
C ASP A 95 -3.12 43.80 18.29
N PRO A 96 -3.13 42.46 18.36
CA PRO A 96 -1.98 41.70 18.87
C PRO A 96 -0.78 41.76 17.96
N SER A 97 -0.96 42.08 16.68
CA SER A 97 0.12 42.19 15.68
C SER A 97 0.78 43.58 15.62
N LEU A 98 0.16 44.57 16.28
CA LEU A 98 0.61 45.97 16.17
C LEU A 98 1.95 46.21 16.86
N ILE A 99 2.97 46.57 16.09
CA ILE A 99 4.27 46.98 16.59
C ILE A 99 4.12 48.41 17.15
N ASN A 100 4.09 48.52 18.48
CA ASN A 100 4.13 49.81 19.15
C ASN A 100 5.59 50.21 19.40
N THR A 101 6.06 51.25 18.67
CA THR A 101 7.45 51.68 18.67
C THR A 101 7.94 52.29 20.00
N ARG A 102 7.01 52.61 20.92
CA ARG A 102 7.34 53.19 22.26
C ARG A 102 7.49 52.14 23.37
N LEU A 103 7.20 50.86 23.08
CA LEU A 103 7.38 49.84 24.08
C LEU A 103 8.87 49.51 24.28
N PRO A 104 9.30 49.24 25.52
CA PRO A 104 10.69 48.95 25.79
C PRO A 104 11.12 47.67 25.09
N VAL A 105 12.29 47.70 24.49
CA VAL A 105 12.96 46.59 23.81
C VAL A 105 14.31 46.39 24.45
N ASP A 106 14.71 45.15 24.70
CA ASP A 106 16.01 44.84 25.28
C ASP A 106 17.14 44.99 24.22
N ASP A 107 18.34 45.33 24.66
CA ASP A 107 19.47 45.46 23.74
C ASP A 107 19.93 44.13 23.17
N HIS A 108 19.57 43.02 23.82
CA HIS A 108 19.94 41.67 23.38
C HIS A 108 18.71 40.78 23.31
N PRO A 109 18.49 40.08 22.17
CA PRO A 109 17.46 39.06 22.10
C PRO A 109 17.82 37.90 23.03
N PRO A 110 16.83 37.17 23.60
CA PRO A 110 17.09 36.03 24.46
C PRO A 110 17.82 34.94 23.66
N GLY A 111 18.86 34.34 24.23
CA GLY A 111 19.59 33.22 23.63
C GLY A 111 18.78 31.94 23.50
N THR A 112 17.67 31.83 24.25
CA THR A 112 16.62 30.79 24.13
C THR A 112 15.28 31.46 24.27
N THR A 113 14.33 31.10 23.45
CA THR A 113 12.95 31.62 23.47
C THR A 113 12.31 31.33 24.82
N GLY A 114 11.98 32.38 25.58
CA GLY A 114 11.12 32.26 26.77
C GLY A 114 9.69 31.95 26.34
N ASP A 115 8.88 31.30 27.20
CA ASP A 115 7.50 31.05 26.94
C ASP A 115 6.72 32.32 26.58
N ILE A 116 6.27 32.42 25.34
CA ILE A 116 5.53 33.57 24.83
C ILE A 116 4.03 33.49 25.14
N GLY A 117 3.55 32.33 25.61
CA GLY A 117 2.17 32.06 25.94
C GLY A 117 1.31 31.69 24.72
N TYR A 118 0.09 31.20 25.01
CA TYR A 118 -0.78 30.60 23.98
C TYR A 118 -1.44 31.61 23.02
N TRP A 119 -1.79 32.82 23.49
CA TRP A 119 -2.31 33.91 22.65
C TRP A 119 -1.36 35.10 22.70
N PRO A 120 -0.28 35.05 21.94
CA PRO A 120 0.72 36.07 22.00
C PRO A 120 0.25 37.39 21.40
N SER A 121 0.78 38.49 21.90
CA SER A 121 0.63 39.81 21.29
C SER A 121 1.91 40.60 21.44
N TYR A 122 2.26 41.46 20.46
CA TYR A 122 3.46 42.27 20.54
C TYR A 122 3.51 43.11 21.85
N SER A 123 2.39 43.70 22.24
CA SER A 123 2.29 44.46 23.49
C SER A 123 2.45 43.61 24.75
N GLY A 124 2.11 42.33 24.73
CA GLY A 124 2.24 41.38 25.82
C GLY A 124 3.62 40.74 25.95
N LEU A 125 4.47 40.83 24.92
CA LEU A 125 5.83 40.32 25.00
C LEU A 125 6.67 41.01 26.08
N SER A 126 7.63 40.28 26.67
CA SER A 126 8.69 40.88 27.45
C SER A 126 9.62 41.75 26.56
N PRO A 127 10.39 42.69 27.09
CA PRO A 127 11.36 43.48 26.30
C PRO A 127 12.33 42.58 25.51
N ALA A 128 12.80 41.48 26.09
CA ALA A 128 13.70 40.54 25.46
C ALA A 128 13.02 39.78 24.31
N ASN A 129 11.77 39.30 24.51
CA ASN A 129 11.02 38.63 23.45
C ASN A 129 10.62 39.60 22.32
N ARG A 130 10.40 40.89 22.62
CA ARG A 130 10.26 41.94 21.56
C ARG A 130 11.52 42.10 20.75
N ALA A 131 12.70 42.12 21.38
CA ALA A 131 13.96 42.14 20.66
C ALA A 131 14.10 40.95 19.72
N GLY A 132 13.81 39.73 20.20
CA GLY A 132 13.81 38.52 19.36
C GLY A 132 12.83 38.59 18.18
N TYR A 133 11.62 39.10 18.40
CA TYR A 133 10.62 39.29 17.32
C TYR A 133 11.09 40.30 16.29
N LEU A 134 11.61 41.48 16.73
CA LEU A 134 12.12 42.54 15.84
C LEU A 134 13.35 42.09 15.07
N GLN A 135 14.24 41.32 15.70
CA GLN A 135 15.40 40.70 15.03
C GLN A 135 14.95 39.78 13.92
N TRP A 136 14.00 38.87 14.22
CA TRP A 136 13.45 37.95 13.23
C TRP A 136 12.79 38.67 12.05
N LEU A 137 12.07 39.77 12.29
CA LEU A 137 11.50 40.61 11.23
C LEU A 137 12.60 41.32 10.40
N ALA A 138 13.64 41.84 11.05
CA ALA A 138 14.76 42.54 10.41
C ALA A 138 15.57 41.56 9.53
N ASP A 139 15.76 40.31 9.97
CA ASP A 139 16.38 39.21 9.20
C ASP A 139 15.52 38.73 8.05
N GLY A 140 14.37 39.34 7.78
CA GLY A 140 13.47 38.96 6.70
C GLY A 140 12.72 37.68 6.94
N ARG A 141 12.56 37.28 8.21
CA ARG A 141 11.82 36.04 8.62
C ARG A 141 12.41 34.79 8.00
N LYS A 142 13.76 34.67 7.99
CA LYS A 142 14.49 33.54 7.36
C LYS A 142 15.04 32.53 8.35
N THR A 143 15.09 32.87 9.63
CA THR A 143 15.67 32.03 10.68
C THR A 143 14.78 30.84 10.96
N PRO A 144 15.25 29.58 10.80
CA PRO A 144 14.42 28.38 10.98
C PRO A 144 14.00 28.16 12.44
N ALA A 145 14.83 28.55 13.39
CA ALA A 145 14.57 28.42 14.83
C ALA A 145 13.93 29.70 15.37
N VAL A 146 12.62 29.79 15.33
CA VAL A 146 11.87 30.90 15.94
C VAL A 146 10.74 30.32 16.82
N ASP A 147 10.41 31.07 17.89
CA ASP A 147 9.27 30.70 18.71
C ASP A 147 7.96 30.77 17.92
N THR A 148 7.11 29.74 18.08
CA THR A 148 5.81 29.67 17.42
C THR A 148 4.93 30.92 17.72
N GLY A 149 5.07 31.53 18.89
CA GLY A 149 4.36 32.75 19.24
C GLY A 149 4.73 33.94 18.35
N HIS A 150 5.99 34.10 17.94
CA HIS A 150 6.39 35.12 16.98
C HIS A 150 5.74 34.90 15.60
N LEU A 151 5.66 33.65 15.13
CA LEU A 151 4.96 33.31 13.90
C LEU A 151 3.49 33.72 13.97
N PHE A 152 2.82 33.46 15.10
CA PHE A 152 1.41 33.82 15.28
C PHE A 152 1.18 35.31 15.38
N ILE A 153 2.04 36.08 16.08
CA ILE A 153 1.92 37.56 16.12
C ILE A 153 1.97 38.13 14.69
N PHE A 154 2.91 37.67 13.88
CA PHE A 154 3.01 38.08 12.49
C PHE A 154 1.79 37.63 11.66
N PHE A 155 1.38 36.39 11.80
CA PHE A 155 0.24 35.82 11.07
C PHE A 155 -1.08 36.55 11.40
N TYR A 156 -1.29 36.98 12.63
CA TYR A 156 -2.46 37.80 13.00
C TYR A 156 -2.55 39.10 12.21
N GLY A 157 -1.40 39.72 11.90
CA GLY A 157 -1.35 40.90 11.05
C GLY A 157 -1.80 40.60 9.61
N LEU A 158 -1.36 39.47 9.05
CA LEU A 158 -1.77 39.01 7.73
C LEU A 158 -3.27 38.69 7.67
N GLU A 159 -3.80 37.97 8.68
CA GLU A 159 -5.25 37.68 8.78
C GLU A 159 -6.07 38.96 8.80
N LYS A 160 -5.71 39.90 9.68
CA LYS A 160 -6.43 41.17 9.81
C LYS A 160 -6.40 41.93 8.48
N ARG A 161 -5.24 42.09 7.86
CA ARG A 161 -5.10 42.80 6.59
C ARG A 161 -5.95 42.17 5.49
N ALA A 162 -5.85 40.84 5.34
CA ALA A 162 -6.56 40.11 4.31
C ALA A 162 -8.10 40.16 4.52
N ILE A 163 -8.55 39.87 5.74
CA ILE A 163 -9.97 39.67 6.03
C ILE A 163 -10.70 41.03 6.19
N ASP A 164 -10.25 41.84 7.14
CA ASP A 164 -10.99 43.07 7.53
C ASP A 164 -10.79 44.20 6.53
N GLU A 165 -9.66 44.25 5.85
CA GLU A 165 -9.33 45.42 5.05
C GLU A 165 -9.34 45.16 3.54
N LEU A 166 -8.98 43.97 3.07
CA LEU A 166 -8.91 43.69 1.63
C LEU A 166 -10.14 42.92 1.14
N ILE A 167 -10.41 41.72 1.65
CA ILE A 167 -11.55 40.89 1.22
C ILE A 167 -12.89 41.61 1.51
N ALA A 168 -12.97 42.30 2.64
CA ALA A 168 -14.18 43.07 2.99
C ALA A 168 -14.53 44.18 1.98
N ARG A 169 -13.58 44.63 1.15
CA ARG A 169 -13.83 45.62 0.07
C ARG A 169 -14.47 45.00 -1.16
N GLY A 170 -14.57 43.68 -1.25
CA GLY A 170 -15.22 42.97 -2.35
C GLY A 170 -14.42 42.90 -3.66
N THR A 171 -13.12 43.15 -3.63
CA THR A 171 -12.24 43.07 -4.81
C THR A 171 -10.96 42.31 -4.47
N TRP A 172 -10.51 41.44 -5.38
CA TRP A 172 -9.21 40.77 -5.27
C TRP A 172 -8.10 41.78 -5.66
N THR A 173 -7.03 41.80 -4.90
CA THR A 173 -5.88 42.67 -5.12
C THR A 173 -4.60 41.87 -5.18
N GLU A 174 -3.56 42.40 -5.87
CA GLU A 174 -2.22 41.78 -5.92
C GLU A 174 -1.61 41.61 -4.51
N GLU A 175 -1.98 42.49 -3.57
CA GLU A 175 -1.51 42.37 -2.20
C GLU A 175 -1.97 41.06 -1.53
N LEU A 176 -3.18 40.56 -1.86
CA LEU A 176 -3.65 39.26 -1.36
C LEU A 176 -2.83 38.09 -1.94
N ASP A 177 -2.36 38.18 -3.18
CA ASP A 177 -1.44 37.21 -3.76
C ASP A 177 -0.08 37.26 -3.05
N LEU A 178 0.46 38.45 -2.75
CA LEU A 178 1.70 38.59 -1.98
C LEU A 178 1.57 38.02 -0.55
N ILE A 179 0.44 38.24 0.12
CA ILE A 179 0.16 37.67 1.45
C ILE A 179 0.12 36.15 1.36
N ARG A 180 -0.56 35.59 0.34
CA ARG A 180 -0.60 34.13 0.09
C ARG A 180 0.81 33.55 -0.05
N ASP A 181 1.63 34.17 -0.88
CA ASP A 181 2.98 33.70 -1.19
C ASP A 181 3.89 33.77 0.04
N GLU A 182 3.77 34.80 0.87
CA GLU A 182 4.47 34.88 2.14
C GLU A 182 4.04 33.80 3.14
N VAL A 183 2.75 33.49 3.22
CA VAL A 183 2.25 32.39 4.06
C VAL A 183 2.79 31.05 3.56
N LEU A 184 2.81 30.80 2.25
CA LEU A 184 3.39 29.58 1.67
C LEU A 184 4.87 29.45 2.01
N ARG A 185 5.65 30.52 1.83
CA ARG A 185 7.08 30.56 2.17
C ARG A 185 7.34 30.23 3.64
N LEU A 186 6.53 30.80 4.55
CA LEU A 186 6.67 30.53 5.98
C LEU A 186 6.29 29.09 6.32
N ARG A 187 5.30 28.51 5.65
CA ARG A 187 4.94 27.09 5.83
C ARG A 187 6.06 26.14 5.43
N GLU A 188 6.78 26.44 4.35
CA GLU A 188 7.96 25.68 3.92
C GLU A 188 9.11 25.79 4.91
N LEU A 189 9.31 26.98 5.50
CA LEU A 189 10.38 27.22 6.45
C LEU A 189 10.12 26.61 7.84
N TYR A 190 8.85 26.47 8.24
CA TYR A 190 8.42 25.97 9.56
C TYR A 190 7.49 24.75 9.46
N PRO A 191 7.93 23.63 8.85
CA PRO A 191 7.10 22.45 8.62
C PRO A 191 6.66 21.77 9.92
N ASP A 192 7.49 21.82 10.96
CA ASP A 192 7.29 21.12 12.22
C ASP A 192 6.31 21.83 13.17
N SER A 193 5.92 23.08 12.89
CA SER A 193 4.93 23.78 13.70
C SER A 193 3.50 23.41 13.32
N GLY A 194 2.98 22.28 13.88
CA GLY A 194 1.68 21.72 13.53
C GLY A 194 0.51 22.69 13.68
N SER A 195 0.49 23.53 14.73
CA SER A 195 -0.55 24.55 14.93
C SER A 195 -0.49 25.63 13.84
N PHE A 196 0.71 26.14 13.52
CA PHE A 196 0.90 27.10 12.45
C PHE A 196 0.49 26.53 11.09
N GLN A 197 0.89 25.29 10.80
CA GLN A 197 0.47 24.57 9.59
C GLN A 197 -1.05 24.45 9.48
N GLY A 198 -1.74 24.16 10.58
CA GLY A 198 -3.18 24.02 10.62
C GLY A 198 -3.93 25.32 10.32
N TYR A 199 -3.62 26.39 11.06
CA TYR A 199 -4.26 27.70 10.90
C TYR A 199 -3.96 28.33 9.54
N THR A 200 -2.70 28.38 9.13
CA THR A 200 -2.29 28.95 7.84
C THR A 200 -2.85 28.15 6.66
N GLY A 201 -2.96 26.83 6.77
CA GLY A 201 -3.63 26.03 5.75
C GLY A 201 -5.11 26.38 5.59
N SER A 202 -5.85 26.64 6.70
CA SER A 202 -7.24 27.08 6.63
C SER A 202 -7.36 28.49 6.04
N PHE A 203 -6.40 29.37 6.36
CA PHE A 203 -6.32 30.71 5.79
C PHE A 203 -6.07 30.70 4.28
N LEU A 204 -5.17 29.85 3.80
CA LEU A 204 -4.94 29.67 2.36
C LEU A 204 -6.22 29.18 1.64
N GLY A 205 -6.95 28.25 2.25
CA GLY A 205 -8.26 27.82 1.74
C GLY A 205 -9.28 28.96 1.66
N LEU A 206 -9.31 29.85 2.68
CA LEU A 206 -10.14 31.07 2.63
C LEU A 206 -9.72 31.99 1.49
N LEU A 207 -8.40 32.24 1.31
CA LEU A 207 -7.89 33.08 0.23
C LEU A 207 -8.25 32.51 -1.14
N ALA A 208 -8.10 31.19 -1.34
CA ALA A 208 -8.48 30.53 -2.58
C ALA A 208 -9.99 30.68 -2.88
N CYS A 209 -10.85 30.48 -1.88
CA CYS A 209 -12.28 30.68 -2.01
C CYS A 209 -12.62 32.15 -2.31
N SER A 210 -12.02 33.10 -1.60
CA SER A 210 -12.22 34.53 -1.80
C SER A 210 -11.80 34.97 -3.19
N LYS A 211 -10.66 34.49 -3.67
CA LYS A 211 -10.18 34.78 -5.03
C LYS A 211 -11.18 34.29 -6.06
N ALA A 212 -11.57 33.02 -5.99
CA ALA A 212 -12.49 32.43 -6.95
C ALA A 212 -13.85 33.15 -6.97
N MET A 213 -14.37 33.54 -5.80
CA MET A 213 -15.65 34.24 -5.70
C MET A 213 -15.58 35.70 -6.16
N LEU A 214 -14.50 36.41 -5.85
CA LEU A 214 -14.33 37.82 -6.23
C LEU A 214 -13.94 38.01 -7.70
N THR A 215 -13.34 37.00 -8.31
CA THR A 215 -12.94 37.01 -9.75
C THR A 215 -13.90 36.19 -10.63
N GLU A 216 -14.98 35.66 -10.06
CA GLU A 216 -15.94 34.78 -10.74
C GLU A 216 -15.28 33.62 -11.49
N SER A 217 -14.24 33.04 -10.87
CA SER A 217 -13.43 31.97 -11.46
C SER A 217 -13.63 30.64 -10.74
N ARG A 218 -13.08 29.58 -11.28
CA ARG A 218 -12.96 28.31 -10.56
C ARG A 218 -11.93 28.44 -9.47
N VAL A 219 -12.23 27.81 -8.34
CA VAL A 219 -11.26 27.70 -7.27
C VAL A 219 -10.17 26.70 -7.66
N GLU A 220 -8.93 27.04 -7.34
CA GLU A 220 -7.77 26.18 -7.55
C GLU A 220 -7.51 25.33 -6.32
N LEU A 221 -7.14 24.06 -6.54
CA LEU A 221 -6.69 23.19 -5.47
C LEU A 221 -5.35 23.68 -4.91
N GLN A 222 -5.29 23.85 -3.62
CA GLN A 222 -4.03 24.10 -2.92
C GLN A 222 -3.27 22.77 -2.75
N SER A 223 -2.00 22.74 -3.13
CA SER A 223 -1.09 21.62 -2.87
C SER A 223 -0.15 22.01 -1.71
N PRO A 224 0.27 21.07 -0.85
CA PRO A 224 -0.02 19.64 -0.80
C PRO A 224 -1.30 19.32 -0.01
N LEU A 225 -1.79 18.10 -0.27
CA LEU A 225 -2.88 17.46 0.48
C LEU A 225 -2.56 17.41 1.98
N ALA A 226 -3.32 18.15 2.79
CA ALA A 226 -3.25 17.99 4.23
C ALA A 226 -4.53 17.30 4.74
N ARG A 227 -4.38 16.28 5.59
CA ARG A 227 -5.52 15.71 6.29
C ARG A 227 -6.04 16.72 7.30
N ARG A 228 -7.34 17.01 7.27
CA ARG A 228 -8.04 17.87 8.19
C ARG A 228 -9.24 17.15 8.79
N TRP A 229 -9.79 17.70 9.87
CA TRP A 229 -10.98 17.17 10.52
C TRP A 229 -12.25 17.28 9.65
N ASP A 230 -12.24 18.18 8.68
CA ASP A 230 -13.33 18.43 7.73
C ASP A 230 -12.77 18.70 6.34
N VAL A 231 -13.62 18.56 5.33
CA VAL A 231 -13.24 18.85 3.93
C VAL A 231 -12.79 20.31 3.82
N PRO A 232 -11.60 20.58 3.24
CA PRO A 232 -11.08 21.95 3.09
C PRO A 232 -12.06 22.88 2.36
N LEU A 233 -12.05 24.17 2.69
CA LEU A 233 -12.98 25.16 2.15
C LEU A 233 -12.93 25.23 0.62
N GLU A 234 -11.72 25.26 0.07
CA GLU A 234 -11.48 25.28 -1.39
C GLU A 234 -12.00 24.01 -2.07
N VAL A 235 -11.91 22.86 -1.40
CA VAL A 235 -12.46 21.61 -1.93
C VAL A 235 -13.98 21.64 -1.91
N LYS A 236 -14.60 22.10 -0.82
CA LYS A 236 -16.07 22.26 -0.75
C LYS A 236 -16.58 23.20 -1.84
N LEU A 237 -15.90 24.33 -2.06
CA LEU A 237 -16.29 25.30 -3.09
C LEU A 237 -16.18 24.69 -4.49
N GLY A 238 -15.05 24.06 -4.82
CA GLY A 238 -14.82 23.46 -6.13
C GLY A 238 -15.80 22.32 -6.44
N LEU A 239 -16.08 21.46 -5.45
CA LEU A 239 -17.10 20.42 -5.60
C LEU A 239 -18.48 20.99 -5.85
N GLY A 240 -18.83 22.10 -5.18
CA GLY A 240 -20.08 22.84 -5.44
C GLY A 240 -20.11 23.43 -6.86
N GLN A 241 -18.98 23.97 -7.35
CA GLN A 241 -18.86 24.49 -8.72
C GLN A 241 -19.01 23.40 -9.77
N PHE A 242 -18.36 22.20 -9.59
CA PHE A 242 -18.54 21.06 -10.50
C PHE A 242 -20.01 20.61 -10.53
N ALA A 243 -20.64 20.50 -9.36
CA ALA A 243 -22.02 20.06 -9.29
C ALA A 243 -23.01 21.04 -9.91
N ALA A 244 -22.81 22.35 -9.72
CA ALA A 244 -23.64 23.39 -10.35
C ALA A 244 -23.47 23.41 -11.88
N ALA A 245 -22.26 23.14 -12.37
CA ALA A 245 -21.99 23.05 -13.82
C ALA A 245 -22.42 21.70 -14.44
N GLY A 246 -22.79 20.70 -13.63
CA GLY A 246 -23.06 19.34 -14.12
C GLY A 246 -21.82 18.60 -14.64
N GLU A 247 -20.63 19.01 -14.22
CA GLU A 247 -19.37 18.47 -14.68
C GLU A 247 -18.86 17.34 -13.77
N PRO A 248 -18.07 16.40 -14.34
CA PRO A 248 -17.45 15.34 -13.53
C PRO A 248 -16.39 15.91 -12.58
N VAL A 249 -16.32 15.35 -11.37
CA VAL A 249 -15.30 15.68 -10.37
C VAL A 249 -13.98 15.01 -10.76
N PRO A 250 -12.91 15.76 -11.10
CA PRO A 250 -11.63 15.16 -11.48
C PRO A 250 -10.97 14.39 -10.35
N ALA A 251 -10.10 13.42 -10.69
CA ALA A 251 -9.49 12.50 -9.74
C ALA A 251 -8.76 13.20 -8.58
N GLN A 252 -8.05 14.31 -8.82
CA GLN A 252 -7.36 15.08 -7.80
C GLN A 252 -8.33 15.69 -6.77
N TRP A 253 -9.49 16.18 -7.24
CA TRP A 253 -10.54 16.71 -6.36
C TRP A 253 -11.21 15.60 -5.55
N ALA A 254 -11.44 14.45 -6.19
CA ALA A 254 -11.99 13.26 -5.54
C ALA A 254 -11.05 12.74 -4.44
N LEU A 255 -9.74 12.75 -4.67
CA LEU A 255 -8.72 12.35 -3.70
C LEU A 255 -8.74 13.30 -2.49
N GLN A 256 -8.75 14.62 -2.71
CA GLN A 256 -8.85 15.62 -1.64
C GLN A 256 -10.12 15.43 -0.81
N TRP A 257 -11.25 15.18 -1.48
CA TRP A 257 -12.51 14.89 -0.81
C TRP A 257 -12.42 13.60 0.00
N ALA A 258 -11.96 12.51 -0.59
CA ALA A 258 -11.83 11.20 0.06
C ALA A 258 -10.94 11.24 1.31
N TYR A 259 -9.83 11.98 1.24
CA TYR A 259 -8.87 12.13 2.33
C TYR A 259 -9.45 12.84 3.57
N ASN A 260 -10.43 13.73 3.35
CA ASN A 260 -11.00 14.61 4.36
C ASN A 260 -12.49 14.32 4.66
N ILE A 261 -13.02 13.17 4.26
CA ILE A 261 -14.37 12.75 4.66
C ILE A 261 -14.42 12.63 6.19
N PRO A 262 -15.32 13.34 6.88
CA PRO A 262 -15.49 13.19 8.31
C PRO A 262 -15.76 11.73 8.71
N LEU A 263 -15.19 11.29 9.82
CA LEU A 263 -15.29 9.90 10.32
C LEU A 263 -14.69 8.83 9.37
N ASN A 264 -13.92 9.22 8.39
CA ASN A 264 -13.15 8.28 7.59
C ASN A 264 -11.85 7.97 8.32
N ASN A 265 -11.79 6.82 8.99
CA ASN A 265 -10.55 6.33 9.56
C ASN A 265 -9.65 5.86 8.43
N LEU A 266 -8.76 6.74 7.98
CA LEU A 266 -7.70 6.35 7.06
C LEU A 266 -6.80 5.36 7.80
N ARG A 267 -6.76 4.11 7.30
CA ARG A 267 -5.91 3.07 7.86
C ARG A 267 -4.43 3.39 7.66
N THR A 268 -3.58 2.80 8.47
CA THR A 268 -2.11 2.96 8.44
C THR A 268 -1.50 2.93 7.03
N PRO A 269 -1.91 2.06 6.08
CA PRO A 269 -1.36 2.08 4.73
C PRO A 269 -1.51 3.43 4.00
N ALA A 270 -2.65 4.11 4.14
CA ALA A 270 -2.86 5.41 3.49
C ALA A 270 -2.02 6.54 4.10
N ILE A 271 -1.52 6.36 5.33
CA ILE A 271 -0.70 7.35 6.04
C ILE A 271 0.78 7.06 5.82
N ARG A 272 1.21 5.79 6.02
CA ARG A 272 2.60 5.36 5.91
C ARG A 272 3.11 5.34 4.48
N CYS A 273 2.25 4.94 3.54
CA CYS A 273 2.56 4.82 2.11
C CYS A 273 1.77 5.86 1.32
N ARG A 274 1.91 7.12 1.70
CA ARG A 274 1.06 8.20 1.20
C ARG A 274 1.17 8.39 -0.31
N GLU A 275 2.38 8.42 -0.85
CA GLU A 275 2.63 8.64 -2.27
C GLU A 275 2.06 7.49 -3.11
N GLU A 276 2.28 6.25 -2.67
CA GLU A 276 1.75 5.06 -3.32
C GLU A 276 0.22 4.99 -3.22
N PHE A 277 -0.35 5.44 -2.09
CA PHE A 277 -1.79 5.51 -1.91
C PHE A 277 -2.42 6.55 -2.84
N GLU A 278 -1.83 7.74 -2.95
CA GLU A 278 -2.30 8.81 -3.83
C GLU A 278 -2.27 8.36 -5.30
N SER A 279 -1.15 7.81 -5.78
CA SER A 279 -1.01 7.25 -7.13
C SER A 279 -2.05 6.16 -7.40
N LEU A 280 -2.19 5.19 -6.47
CA LEU A 280 -3.14 4.09 -6.60
C LEU A 280 -4.60 4.57 -6.62
N PHE A 281 -4.94 5.54 -5.76
CA PHE A 281 -6.28 6.11 -5.73
C PHE A 281 -6.62 6.82 -7.06
N LEU A 282 -5.72 7.65 -7.56
CA LEU A 282 -5.90 8.37 -8.82
C LEU A 282 -6.08 7.40 -9.99
N SER A 283 -5.25 6.38 -10.08
CA SER A 283 -5.33 5.35 -11.12
C SER A 283 -6.66 4.58 -11.05
N ARG A 284 -7.06 4.09 -9.87
CA ARG A 284 -8.31 3.34 -9.70
C ARG A 284 -9.56 4.18 -9.87
N TYR A 285 -9.52 5.44 -9.39
CA TYR A 285 -10.61 6.37 -9.60
C TYR A 285 -10.85 6.63 -11.09
N SER A 286 -9.80 6.97 -11.84
CA SER A 286 -9.86 7.22 -13.28
C SER A 286 -10.30 5.97 -14.05
N LYS A 287 -9.80 4.79 -13.68
CA LYS A 287 -10.22 3.52 -14.29
C LYS A 287 -11.72 3.22 -14.06
N LYS A 288 -12.24 3.54 -12.88
CA LYS A 288 -13.63 3.24 -12.48
C LYS A 288 -14.65 4.27 -12.96
N HIS A 289 -14.23 5.53 -13.08
CA HIS A 289 -15.13 6.66 -13.31
C HIS A 289 -14.78 7.53 -14.54
N GLY A 290 -13.73 7.17 -15.31
CA GLY A 290 -13.30 7.97 -16.46
C GLY A 290 -12.91 9.39 -16.07
N ASP A 291 -13.57 10.39 -16.66
CA ASP A 291 -13.33 11.80 -16.37
C ASP A 291 -13.74 12.21 -14.94
N GLY A 292 -14.52 11.36 -14.26
CA GLY A 292 -14.90 11.55 -12.86
C GLY A 292 -16.39 11.26 -12.55
N ILE A 293 -16.72 11.37 -11.27
CA ILE A 293 -18.09 11.20 -10.80
C ILE A 293 -18.87 12.49 -11.04
N VAL A 294 -19.98 12.44 -11.79
CA VAL A 294 -20.93 13.54 -11.87
C VAL A 294 -21.80 13.51 -10.62
N VAL A 295 -21.79 14.61 -9.88
CA VAL A 295 -22.52 14.76 -8.60
C VAL A 295 -23.70 15.68 -8.80
N ALA A 296 -24.90 15.21 -8.47
CA ALA A 296 -26.09 16.06 -8.52
C ALA A 296 -26.04 17.16 -7.44
N PRO A 297 -26.50 18.36 -7.72
CA PRO A 297 -26.57 19.43 -6.73
C PRO A 297 -27.38 19.01 -5.49
N SER A 298 -26.90 19.30 -4.31
CA SER A 298 -27.63 19.09 -3.06
C SER A 298 -28.61 20.26 -2.80
N LYS A 299 -29.58 20.02 -1.95
CA LYS A 299 -30.50 21.11 -1.47
C LYS A 299 -29.88 21.91 -0.32
N THR A 300 -28.71 21.49 0.21
CA THR A 300 -28.03 22.17 1.30
C THR A 300 -27.11 23.24 0.70
N PRO A 301 -27.28 24.51 1.07
CA PRO A 301 -26.40 25.56 0.59
C PRO A 301 -25.02 25.42 1.21
N LEU A 302 -23.99 25.66 0.42
CA LEU A 302 -22.61 25.64 0.87
C LEU A 302 -22.36 26.81 1.84
N ARG A 303 -21.71 26.51 2.97
CA ARG A 303 -21.28 27.50 3.96
C ARG A 303 -19.75 27.50 4.00
N ILE A 304 -19.16 28.64 3.66
CA ILE A 304 -17.73 28.85 3.78
C ILE A 304 -17.49 29.66 5.04
N GLU A 305 -17.04 29.00 6.10
CA GLU A 305 -16.79 29.59 7.40
C GLU A 305 -15.31 29.45 7.74
N TYR A 306 -14.67 30.55 8.13
CA TYR A 306 -13.28 30.59 8.55
C TYR A 306 -13.16 31.14 9.96
N GLN A 307 -12.52 30.40 10.85
CA GLN A 307 -12.20 30.84 12.20
C GLN A 307 -10.78 31.40 12.22
N ALA A 308 -10.65 32.70 12.47
CA ALA A 308 -9.35 33.36 12.58
C ALA A 308 -8.56 32.81 13.79
N ALA A 309 -7.24 32.77 13.66
CA ALA A 309 -6.34 32.42 14.76
C ALA A 309 -6.31 33.50 15.83
N SER A 310 -6.48 34.77 15.45
CA SER A 310 -6.57 35.90 16.36
C SER A 310 -7.97 36.15 16.87
N LEU A 311 -8.18 36.06 18.19
CA LEU A 311 -9.44 36.46 18.83
C LEU A 311 -9.77 37.96 18.67
N ALA A 312 -8.75 38.81 18.39
CA ALA A 312 -8.93 40.23 18.19
C ALA A 312 -9.60 40.57 16.85
N ILE A 313 -9.45 39.70 15.82
CA ILE A 313 -10.06 39.86 14.51
C ILE A 313 -11.53 39.50 14.63
N SER A 314 -11.85 38.36 15.22
CA SER A 314 -13.26 37.99 15.42
C SER A 314 -13.46 36.90 16.46
N SER A 315 -14.40 37.09 17.37
CA SER A 315 -14.95 36.04 18.22
C SER A 315 -15.95 35.14 17.48
N ARG A 316 -16.26 35.41 16.21
CA ARG A 316 -17.17 34.66 15.36
C ARG A 316 -16.49 34.32 14.04
N PRO A 317 -16.83 33.15 13.43
CA PRO A 317 -16.29 32.78 12.13
C PRO A 317 -16.59 33.85 11.06
N PHE A 318 -15.58 34.14 10.25
CA PHE A 318 -15.78 34.92 9.02
C PHE A 318 -16.55 34.07 8.01
N ARG A 319 -17.54 34.62 7.32
CA ARG A 319 -18.44 33.90 6.40
C ARG A 319 -18.40 34.51 5.01
N LEU A 320 -18.16 33.63 4.02
CA LEU A 320 -18.45 33.95 2.63
C LEU A 320 -19.78 33.29 2.24
N HIS A 321 -20.68 34.07 1.66
CA HIS A 321 -21.99 33.60 1.21
C HIS A 321 -21.91 33.18 -0.27
N THR A 322 -22.41 31.99 -0.58
CA THR A 322 -22.52 31.48 -1.93
C THR A 322 -23.83 30.71 -2.09
N GLU A 323 -24.38 30.70 -3.30
CA GLU A 323 -25.57 29.91 -3.67
C GLU A 323 -25.24 28.50 -4.12
N LEU A 324 -23.94 28.15 -4.19
CA LEU A 324 -23.51 26.81 -4.59
C LEU A 324 -23.96 25.73 -3.60
N PRO A 325 -24.24 24.53 -4.10
CA PRO A 325 -24.66 23.40 -3.26
C PRO A 325 -23.49 22.81 -2.46
N ASP A 326 -23.72 22.44 -1.21
CA ASP A 326 -22.78 21.60 -0.45
C ASP A 326 -23.01 20.12 -0.80
N VAL A 327 -22.16 19.58 -1.65
CA VAL A 327 -22.26 18.18 -2.07
C VAL A 327 -21.54 17.22 -1.13
N THR A 328 -20.76 17.73 -0.19
CA THR A 328 -20.02 16.88 0.78
C THR A 328 -20.95 16.17 1.76
N VAL A 329 -22.19 16.63 1.90
CA VAL A 329 -23.24 16.00 2.70
C VAL A 329 -23.90 14.80 2.00
N LEU A 330 -23.61 14.56 0.73
CA LEU A 330 -24.25 13.50 -0.06
C LEU A 330 -23.61 12.14 0.23
N LYS A 331 -24.44 11.18 0.66
CA LYS A 331 -23.98 9.83 1.03
C LYS A 331 -23.44 9.03 -0.15
N ARG A 332 -24.15 9.00 -1.30
CA ARG A 332 -23.78 8.14 -2.44
C ARG A 332 -22.39 8.39 -3.01
N PRO A 333 -21.98 9.65 -3.35
CA PRO A 333 -20.63 9.88 -3.83
C PRO A 333 -19.58 9.61 -2.74
N THR A 334 -19.87 9.95 -1.49
CA THR A 334 -19.00 9.68 -0.34
C THR A 334 -18.74 8.19 -0.15
N ASP A 335 -19.79 7.35 -0.24
CA ASP A 335 -19.65 5.89 -0.12
C ASP A 335 -18.81 5.29 -1.27
N LYS A 336 -18.95 5.84 -2.50
CA LYS A 336 -18.08 5.42 -3.63
C LYS A 336 -16.61 5.74 -3.38
N LEU A 337 -16.31 6.92 -2.83
CA LEU A 337 -14.95 7.32 -2.50
C LEU A 337 -14.37 6.45 -1.37
N ARG A 338 -15.16 6.17 -0.33
CA ARG A 338 -14.76 5.26 0.76
C ARG A 338 -14.40 3.87 0.24
N ALA A 339 -15.20 3.32 -0.66
CA ALA A 339 -14.91 2.02 -1.26
C ALA A 339 -13.55 2.02 -1.99
N ILE A 340 -13.22 3.08 -2.74
CA ILE A 340 -11.91 3.19 -3.40
C ILE A 340 -10.78 3.32 -2.37
N VAL A 341 -10.98 4.11 -1.31
CA VAL A 341 -10.00 4.22 -0.20
C VAL A 341 -9.74 2.87 0.43
N GLU A 342 -10.79 2.09 0.70
CA GLU A 342 -10.68 0.75 1.27
C GLU A 342 -9.96 -0.22 0.31
N GLU A 343 -10.34 -0.25 -0.97
CA GLU A 343 -9.68 -1.04 -2.00
C GLU A 343 -8.17 -0.70 -2.09
N CYS A 344 -7.80 0.59 -2.01
CA CYS A 344 -6.40 1.02 -2.06
C CYS A 344 -5.63 0.64 -0.79
N THR A 345 -6.22 0.86 0.39
CA THR A 345 -5.57 0.52 1.65
C THR A 345 -5.37 -0.98 1.81
N ASN A 346 -6.33 -1.81 1.41
CA ASN A 346 -6.20 -3.27 1.40
C ASN A 346 -5.09 -3.73 0.44
N ALA A 347 -4.99 -3.12 -0.74
CA ALA A 347 -3.93 -3.45 -1.70
C ALA A 347 -2.52 -3.09 -1.23
N LEU A 348 -2.37 -2.03 -0.41
CA LEU A 348 -1.10 -1.57 0.15
C LEU A 348 -0.75 -2.20 1.50
N ASP A 349 -1.63 -3.00 2.10
CA ASP A 349 -1.49 -3.50 3.46
C ASP A 349 -0.19 -4.30 3.67
N LYS A 350 0.12 -5.26 2.77
CA LYS A 350 1.34 -6.06 2.83
C LYS A 350 2.61 -5.21 2.71
N TYR A 351 2.61 -4.23 1.82
CA TYR A 351 3.72 -3.29 1.64
C TYR A 351 3.92 -2.41 2.89
N SER A 352 2.83 -1.83 3.39
CA SER A 352 2.85 -1.00 4.59
C SER A 352 3.35 -1.75 5.83
N ARG A 353 2.90 -3.01 6.04
CA ARG A 353 3.40 -3.84 7.14
C ARG A 353 4.88 -4.15 7.00
N ALA A 354 5.34 -4.45 5.77
CA ALA A 354 6.75 -4.71 5.52
C ALA A 354 7.62 -3.49 5.84
N LEU A 355 7.22 -2.29 5.44
CA LEU A 355 7.91 -1.03 5.76
C LEU A 355 7.99 -0.76 7.27
N GLY A 356 6.99 -1.17 8.04
CA GLY A 356 6.92 -0.93 9.49
C GLY A 356 7.79 -1.87 10.34
N ARG A 357 8.34 -2.94 9.77
CA ARG A 357 9.14 -3.93 10.52
C ARG A 357 10.60 -3.50 10.66
N LYS A 358 11.21 -3.73 11.83
CA LYS A 358 12.64 -3.46 12.08
C LYS A 358 13.56 -4.28 11.14
N SER A 359 13.12 -5.46 10.72
CA SER A 359 13.82 -6.33 9.74
C SER A 359 13.72 -5.84 8.29
N ALA A 360 12.99 -4.75 8.02
CA ALA A 360 12.85 -4.22 6.67
C ALA A 360 14.16 -3.76 6.04
N ALA A 361 15.16 -3.40 6.83
CA ALA A 361 16.44 -2.89 6.33
C ALA A 361 17.16 -3.90 5.37
N SER A 362 17.08 -5.20 5.64
CA SER A 362 17.66 -6.24 4.78
C SER A 362 16.81 -6.59 3.54
N LEU A 363 15.58 -6.10 3.47
CA LEU A 363 14.62 -6.39 2.39
C LEU A 363 14.20 -5.13 1.62
N THR A 364 14.77 -3.97 1.92
CA THR A 364 14.34 -2.66 1.36
C THR A 364 14.27 -2.70 -0.17
N GLU A 365 15.27 -3.28 -0.83
CA GLU A 365 15.37 -3.35 -2.29
C GLU A 365 14.34 -4.30 -2.92
N TYR A 366 13.77 -5.21 -2.11
CA TYR A 366 12.76 -6.18 -2.53
C TYR A 366 11.32 -5.73 -2.26
N LEU A 367 11.12 -4.71 -1.40
CA LEU A 367 9.78 -4.24 -1.01
C LEU A 367 8.92 -3.79 -2.20
N PRO A 368 9.45 -3.20 -3.30
CA PRO A 368 8.64 -2.88 -4.48
C PRO A 368 7.84 -4.07 -5.03
N ALA A 369 8.29 -5.31 -4.79
CA ALA A 369 7.53 -6.52 -5.12
C ALA A 369 6.12 -6.57 -4.50
N LEU A 370 5.93 -5.95 -3.34
CA LEU A 370 4.66 -5.93 -2.62
C LEU A 370 3.70 -4.85 -3.09
N LEU A 371 4.18 -3.86 -3.87
CA LEU A 371 3.32 -2.81 -4.43
C LEU A 371 2.31 -3.37 -5.43
N PRO A 372 1.09 -2.82 -5.49
CA PRO A 372 0.18 -3.07 -6.60
C PRO A 372 0.85 -2.76 -7.95
N LYS A 373 0.47 -3.53 -8.99
CA LYS A 373 1.07 -3.36 -10.32
C LYS A 373 0.90 -1.94 -10.85
N GLU A 374 -0.26 -1.34 -10.62
CA GLU A 374 -0.57 0.02 -11.04
C GLU A 374 0.45 1.04 -10.51
N VAL A 375 0.82 0.92 -9.23
CA VAL A 375 1.82 1.79 -8.59
C VAL A 375 3.23 1.45 -9.06
N LEU A 376 3.52 0.14 -9.20
CA LEU A 376 4.84 -0.33 -9.63
C LEU A 376 5.19 0.16 -11.04
N ASP A 377 4.20 0.25 -11.94
CA ASP A 377 4.39 0.75 -13.30
C ASP A 377 4.67 2.26 -13.35
N GLU A 378 4.19 3.03 -12.37
CA GLU A 378 4.35 4.49 -12.25
C GLU A 378 5.53 4.89 -11.35
N THR A 379 6.09 3.95 -10.58
CA THR A 379 7.15 4.26 -9.60
C THR A 379 8.45 4.67 -10.25
N SER A 380 9.09 5.67 -9.69
CA SER A 380 10.46 6.10 -10.06
C SER A 380 11.56 5.34 -9.29
N SER A 381 11.24 4.18 -8.70
CA SER A 381 12.21 3.37 -7.97
C SER A 381 13.43 3.02 -8.84
N ALA A 382 14.62 3.41 -8.39
CA ALA A 382 15.87 3.11 -9.09
C ALA A 382 16.12 1.60 -9.24
N VAL A 383 15.71 0.81 -8.25
CA VAL A 383 15.79 -0.66 -8.29
C VAL A 383 14.93 -1.23 -9.40
N VAL A 384 13.67 -0.80 -9.47
CA VAL A 384 12.73 -1.27 -10.51
C VAL A 384 13.21 -0.90 -11.90
N ALA A 385 13.74 0.32 -12.07
CA ALA A 385 14.29 0.77 -13.35
C ALA A 385 15.50 -0.07 -13.76
N ARG A 386 16.49 -0.25 -12.87
CA ARG A 386 17.69 -1.05 -13.11
C ARG A 386 17.38 -2.50 -13.46
N VAL A 387 16.53 -3.16 -12.66
CA VAL A 387 16.13 -4.55 -12.92
C VAL A 387 15.39 -4.68 -14.26
N ARG A 388 14.49 -3.73 -14.59
CA ARG A 388 13.75 -3.74 -15.87
C ARG A 388 14.70 -3.56 -17.07
N GLU A 389 15.68 -2.68 -16.98
CA GLU A 389 16.71 -2.46 -18.02
C GLU A 389 17.53 -3.72 -18.22
N TRP A 390 18.10 -4.27 -17.16
CA TRP A 390 18.87 -5.51 -17.20
C TRP A 390 18.07 -6.68 -17.79
N LEU A 391 16.80 -6.88 -17.39
CA LEU A 391 15.95 -7.95 -17.93
C LEU A 391 15.70 -7.78 -19.44
N ASN A 392 15.50 -6.54 -19.91
CA ASN A 392 15.32 -6.28 -21.32
C ASN A 392 16.59 -6.50 -22.12
N GLU A 393 17.75 -6.13 -21.59
CA GLU A 393 19.06 -6.41 -22.22
C GLU A 393 19.37 -7.90 -22.24
N LEU A 394 19.17 -8.61 -21.13
CA LEU A 394 19.41 -10.05 -21.01
C LEU A 394 18.59 -10.84 -22.02
N LEU A 395 17.31 -10.56 -22.14
CA LEU A 395 16.42 -11.30 -23.04
C LEU A 395 16.50 -10.79 -24.48
N ALA A 396 16.73 -9.49 -24.68
CA ALA A 396 16.69 -8.87 -26.00
C ALA A 396 15.48 -9.37 -26.83
N GLU A 397 15.72 -10.13 -27.92
CA GLU A 397 14.66 -10.75 -28.74
C GLU A 397 14.37 -12.21 -28.35
N ASP A 398 15.13 -12.80 -27.43
CA ASP A 398 14.94 -14.19 -27.04
C ASP A 398 13.74 -14.37 -26.10
N ALA A 399 13.06 -15.49 -26.26
CA ALA A 399 11.94 -15.84 -25.40
C ALA A 399 12.38 -16.26 -23.99
N LEU A 400 13.58 -16.84 -23.87
CA LEU A 400 14.13 -17.40 -22.64
C LEU A 400 15.65 -17.32 -22.64
N ARG A 401 16.24 -16.94 -21.49
CA ARG A 401 17.70 -16.87 -21.26
C ARG A 401 18.08 -17.43 -19.90
N GLU A 402 19.29 -17.97 -19.85
CA GLU A 402 19.93 -18.41 -18.63
C GLU A 402 20.80 -17.28 -18.05
N ALA A 403 20.84 -17.20 -16.70
CA ALA A 403 21.69 -16.29 -15.95
C ALA A 403 22.10 -16.96 -14.63
N ALA A 404 23.09 -16.41 -13.92
CA ALA A 404 23.34 -16.84 -12.56
C ALA A 404 22.34 -16.17 -11.60
N ALA A 405 21.96 -16.85 -10.53
CA ALA A 405 21.09 -16.25 -9.51
C ALA A 405 21.74 -15.01 -8.88
N SER A 406 23.08 -15.02 -8.72
CA SER A 406 23.86 -13.88 -8.26
C SER A 406 23.70 -12.63 -9.11
N ASP A 407 23.54 -12.76 -10.43
CA ASP A 407 23.43 -11.63 -11.34
C ASP A 407 22.10 -10.87 -11.08
N LEU A 408 20.99 -11.60 -11.00
CA LEU A 408 19.68 -11.02 -10.66
C LEU A 408 19.70 -10.36 -9.28
N VAL A 409 20.30 -11.03 -8.28
CA VAL A 409 20.34 -10.48 -6.91
C VAL A 409 21.23 -9.25 -6.86
N SER A 410 22.35 -9.22 -7.60
CA SER A 410 23.22 -8.04 -7.73
C SER A 410 22.47 -6.86 -8.34
N GLU A 411 21.63 -7.09 -9.34
CA GLU A 411 20.79 -6.04 -9.92
C GLU A 411 19.71 -5.54 -8.95
N LEU A 412 19.18 -6.39 -8.09
CA LEU A 412 18.24 -5.99 -7.04
C LEU A 412 18.95 -5.18 -5.94
N GLU A 413 20.05 -5.71 -5.38
CA GLU A 413 20.71 -5.11 -4.22
C GLU A 413 21.68 -3.97 -4.59
N GLY A 414 22.10 -3.88 -5.85
CA GLY A 414 23.10 -2.89 -6.31
C GLY A 414 24.53 -3.18 -5.83
N VAL A 415 24.75 -4.31 -5.19
CA VAL A 415 26.03 -4.79 -4.67
C VAL A 415 26.15 -6.30 -4.87
N SER A 416 27.35 -6.84 -4.77
CA SER A 416 27.54 -8.30 -4.81
C SER A 416 26.84 -8.96 -3.62
N PRO A 417 25.95 -9.95 -3.87
CA PRO A 417 25.17 -10.56 -2.81
C PRO A 417 26.03 -11.47 -1.92
N GLU A 418 25.77 -11.44 -0.63
CA GLU A 418 26.42 -12.35 0.33
C GLU A 418 25.57 -13.60 0.58
N GLU A 419 24.25 -13.45 0.65
CA GLU A 419 23.31 -14.51 0.97
C GLU A 419 21.97 -14.31 0.25
N LEU A 420 21.39 -15.44 -0.23
CA LEU A 420 20.06 -15.49 -0.83
C LEU A 420 19.09 -16.27 0.07
N THR A 421 18.30 -15.56 0.85
CA THR A 421 17.28 -16.19 1.68
C THR A 421 16.03 -16.54 0.87
N ARG A 422 15.21 -17.49 1.37
CA ARG A 422 13.94 -17.85 0.76
C ARG A 422 13.05 -16.62 0.54
N LYS A 423 12.97 -15.75 1.53
CA LYS A 423 12.13 -14.53 1.46
C LYS A 423 12.58 -13.56 0.38
N LYS A 424 13.89 -13.33 0.26
CA LYS A 424 14.45 -12.51 -0.82
C LYS A 424 14.09 -13.08 -2.19
N TRP A 425 14.21 -14.39 -2.37
CA TRP A 425 13.92 -15.06 -3.65
C TRP A 425 12.42 -15.02 -4.00
N GLU A 426 11.54 -15.26 -3.04
CA GLU A 426 10.09 -15.12 -3.23
C GLU A 426 9.69 -13.71 -3.67
N LEU A 427 10.27 -12.67 -3.05
CA LEU A 427 10.02 -11.29 -3.43
C LEU A 427 10.63 -10.95 -4.80
N ALA A 428 11.83 -11.44 -5.11
CA ALA A 428 12.45 -11.27 -6.43
C ALA A 428 11.56 -11.88 -7.53
N SER A 429 11.14 -13.14 -7.36
CA SER A 429 10.25 -13.82 -8.30
C SER A 429 8.92 -13.09 -8.49
N LEU A 430 8.34 -12.57 -7.39
CA LEU A 430 7.11 -11.78 -7.42
C LEU A 430 7.31 -10.46 -8.19
N LEU A 431 8.43 -9.77 -7.96
CA LEU A 431 8.76 -8.52 -8.67
C LEU A 431 8.90 -8.78 -10.16
N LEU A 432 9.68 -9.78 -10.56
CA LEU A 432 9.85 -10.15 -11.96
C LEU A 432 8.48 -10.43 -12.61
N GLY A 433 7.63 -11.23 -11.93
CA GLY A 433 6.28 -11.52 -12.40
C GLY A 433 5.49 -10.25 -12.71
N LYS A 434 5.48 -9.28 -11.81
CA LYS A 434 4.78 -8.00 -11.99
C LYS A 434 5.39 -7.14 -13.10
N LEU A 435 6.69 -7.26 -13.34
CA LEU A 435 7.39 -6.57 -14.43
C LEU A 435 7.16 -7.23 -15.82
N GLY A 436 6.50 -8.38 -15.86
CA GLY A 436 6.20 -9.09 -17.11
C GLY A 436 7.22 -10.19 -17.45
N PHE A 437 7.95 -10.69 -16.46
CA PHE A 437 8.96 -11.74 -16.60
C PHE A 437 8.70 -12.89 -15.63
N GLY A 438 8.96 -14.11 -16.07
CA GLY A 438 9.00 -15.28 -15.22
C GLY A 438 10.44 -15.68 -14.90
N VAL A 439 10.64 -16.32 -13.77
CA VAL A 439 11.92 -16.94 -13.41
C VAL A 439 11.68 -18.36 -12.95
N GLU A 440 12.60 -19.26 -13.26
CA GLU A 440 12.69 -20.61 -12.70
C GLU A 440 14.09 -20.83 -12.14
N PRO A 441 14.20 -21.49 -10.97
CA PRO A 441 13.13 -22.08 -10.15
C PRO A 441 12.32 -21.02 -9.39
N ASP A 442 11.00 -21.16 -9.34
CA ASP A 442 10.10 -20.24 -8.66
C ASP A 442 9.34 -20.97 -7.53
N PRO A 443 9.46 -20.52 -6.26
CA PRO A 443 8.79 -21.16 -5.12
C PRO A 443 7.27 -21.19 -5.24
N ALA A 444 6.66 -20.18 -5.85
CA ALA A 444 5.21 -20.14 -6.07
C ALA A 444 4.70 -21.27 -6.99
N TYR A 445 5.61 -21.86 -7.78
CA TYR A 445 5.33 -22.96 -8.70
C TYR A 445 6.03 -24.25 -8.31
N GLY A 446 6.42 -24.40 -7.04
CA GLY A 446 7.10 -25.59 -6.49
C GLY A 446 8.58 -25.68 -6.78
N GLY A 447 9.23 -24.60 -7.23
CA GLY A 447 10.68 -24.51 -7.38
C GLY A 447 11.36 -24.35 -6.02
N LYS A 448 12.60 -24.86 -5.90
CA LYS A 448 13.44 -24.61 -4.72
C LYS A 448 14.17 -23.28 -4.85
N VAL A 449 14.53 -22.67 -3.72
CA VAL A 449 15.41 -21.49 -3.72
C VAL A 449 16.76 -21.90 -4.30
N PRO A 450 17.29 -21.20 -5.32
CA PRO A 450 18.59 -21.50 -5.90
C PRO A 450 19.71 -20.99 -4.98
N ASP A 451 20.87 -21.65 -5.04
CA ASP A 451 22.09 -21.04 -4.51
C ASP A 451 22.56 -19.90 -5.42
N LEU A 452 23.31 -18.94 -4.90
CA LEU A 452 23.78 -17.77 -5.68
C LEU A 452 24.54 -18.15 -6.97
N ALA A 453 25.30 -19.27 -6.95
CA ALA A 453 26.00 -19.75 -8.10
C ALA A 453 25.15 -20.60 -9.07
N SER A 454 23.91 -20.90 -8.71
CA SER A 454 23.02 -21.72 -9.52
C SER A 454 22.54 -20.98 -10.76
N THR A 455 22.34 -21.71 -11.84
CA THR A 455 21.70 -21.21 -13.06
C THR A 455 20.21 -21.06 -12.84
N ILE A 456 19.69 -19.91 -13.22
CA ILE A 456 18.26 -19.60 -13.31
C ILE A 456 17.89 -19.37 -14.78
N CYS A 457 16.63 -19.59 -15.11
CA CYS A 457 16.09 -19.25 -16.42
C CYS A 457 15.06 -18.13 -16.30
N ILE A 458 15.23 -17.08 -17.08
CA ILE A 458 14.33 -15.92 -17.15
C ILE A 458 13.63 -15.92 -18.51
N PHE A 459 12.34 -15.60 -18.53
CA PHE A 459 11.50 -15.60 -19.74
C PHE A 459 10.42 -14.54 -19.67
N ARG A 460 9.85 -14.13 -20.83
CA ARG A 460 8.73 -13.19 -20.87
C ARG A 460 7.43 -13.88 -20.47
N GLN A 461 6.65 -13.25 -19.58
CA GLN A 461 5.40 -13.80 -19.07
C GLN A 461 4.41 -12.67 -18.79
N GLU A 462 3.15 -12.82 -19.21
CA GLU A 462 2.09 -11.91 -18.80
C GLU A 462 1.76 -12.10 -17.31
N TRP A 463 1.71 -11.02 -16.55
CA TRP A 463 1.33 -11.07 -15.14
C TRP A 463 -0.16 -11.38 -14.96
N LYS A 464 -0.45 -12.47 -14.25
CA LYS A 464 -1.82 -12.84 -13.84
C LYS A 464 -1.80 -13.17 -12.33
N PRO A 465 -2.40 -12.30 -11.47
CA PRO A 465 -2.26 -12.41 -10.01
C PRO A 465 -2.86 -13.68 -9.41
N GLU A 466 -3.77 -14.38 -10.07
CA GLU A 466 -4.55 -15.49 -9.52
C GLU A 466 -4.68 -16.70 -10.48
N SER A 467 -3.70 -16.91 -11.36
CA SER A 467 -3.75 -18.10 -12.22
C SER A 467 -3.52 -19.36 -11.37
N LYS A 468 -4.58 -20.12 -11.13
CA LYS A 468 -4.44 -21.48 -10.60
C LYS A 468 -3.67 -22.31 -11.62
N LEU A 469 -2.68 -23.07 -11.12
CA LEU A 469 -1.94 -24.02 -11.96
C LEU A 469 -2.90 -25.07 -12.49
N SER A 470 -2.81 -25.37 -13.79
CA SER A 470 -3.59 -26.44 -14.37
C SER A 470 -3.14 -27.80 -13.81
N PRO A 471 -4.04 -28.79 -13.70
CA PRO A 471 -3.67 -30.16 -13.35
C PRO A 471 -2.59 -30.72 -14.27
N GLU A 472 -2.67 -30.42 -15.56
CA GLU A 472 -1.72 -30.83 -16.59
C GLU A 472 -0.31 -30.25 -16.32
N PHE A 473 -0.22 -28.97 -15.94
CA PHE A 473 1.05 -28.39 -15.56
C PHE A 473 1.67 -29.12 -14.37
N ARG A 474 0.87 -29.42 -13.32
CA ARG A 474 1.35 -30.15 -12.15
C ARG A 474 1.88 -31.55 -12.53
N ALA A 475 1.15 -32.26 -13.39
CA ALA A 475 1.54 -33.58 -13.88
C ALA A 475 2.85 -33.52 -14.68
N CYS A 476 2.98 -32.56 -15.61
CA CYS A 476 4.21 -32.35 -16.36
C CYS A 476 5.37 -31.98 -15.45
N ALA A 477 5.19 -31.04 -14.52
CA ALA A 477 6.20 -30.60 -13.59
C ALA A 477 6.69 -31.73 -12.68
N ALA A 478 5.79 -32.60 -12.22
CA ALA A 478 6.12 -33.76 -11.38
C ALA A 478 6.92 -34.82 -12.14
N SER A 479 6.61 -35.07 -13.42
CA SER A 479 7.29 -36.09 -14.24
C SER A 479 8.64 -35.65 -14.80
N LEU A 480 8.83 -34.32 -14.97
CA LEU A 480 9.98 -33.75 -15.66
C LEU A 480 11.35 -34.13 -15.07
N PRO A 481 11.58 -34.10 -13.73
CA PRO A 481 12.86 -34.48 -13.14
C PRO A 481 13.24 -35.96 -13.42
N PHE A 482 12.25 -36.85 -13.46
CA PHE A 482 12.43 -38.24 -13.75
C PHE A 482 12.76 -38.46 -15.24
N ALA A 483 12.03 -37.76 -16.15
CA ALA A 483 12.28 -37.83 -17.57
C ALA A 483 13.71 -37.40 -17.92
N VAL A 484 14.16 -36.25 -17.38
CA VAL A 484 15.53 -35.76 -17.58
C VAL A 484 16.57 -36.75 -17.00
N THR A 485 16.28 -37.41 -15.86
CA THR A 485 17.20 -38.38 -15.29
C THR A 485 17.40 -39.59 -16.20
N VAL A 486 16.34 -40.03 -16.90
CA VAL A 486 16.46 -41.15 -17.87
C VAL A 486 17.21 -40.70 -19.12
N SER A 487 16.84 -39.57 -19.72
CA SER A 487 17.43 -39.01 -20.95
C SER A 487 18.90 -38.60 -20.79
N SER A 488 19.37 -38.28 -19.57
CA SER A 488 20.74 -37.80 -19.35
C SER A 488 21.77 -38.92 -19.20
N THR A 489 21.37 -40.16 -19.36
CA THR A 489 22.22 -41.33 -18.99
C THR A 489 23.33 -41.60 -20.00
N ASP A 490 23.05 -41.45 -21.28
CA ASP A 490 23.99 -41.70 -22.41
C ASP A 490 24.13 -40.49 -23.36
N GLY A 491 23.58 -39.36 -22.96
CA GLY A 491 23.55 -38.14 -23.75
C GLY A 491 22.12 -37.87 -24.27
N VAL A 492 21.64 -36.66 -24.07
CA VAL A 492 20.24 -36.29 -24.40
C VAL A 492 20.05 -36.29 -25.92
N ASP A 493 19.13 -37.12 -26.41
CA ASP A 493 18.79 -37.18 -27.84
C ASP A 493 17.69 -36.16 -28.19
N ALA A 494 17.71 -35.69 -29.46
CA ALA A 494 16.71 -34.73 -29.94
C ALA A 494 15.28 -35.31 -29.96
N ALA A 495 15.14 -36.61 -30.20
CA ALA A 495 13.81 -37.27 -30.19
C ALA A 495 13.24 -37.39 -28.79
N GLU A 496 14.07 -37.64 -27.78
CA GLU A 496 13.64 -37.63 -26.36
C GLU A 496 13.17 -36.24 -25.91
N LEU A 497 13.94 -35.19 -26.27
CA LEU A 497 13.57 -33.82 -26.00
C LEU A 497 12.22 -33.44 -26.69
N ASP A 498 12.01 -33.94 -27.91
CA ASP A 498 10.76 -33.73 -28.63
C ASP A 498 9.57 -34.41 -27.90
N VAL A 499 9.74 -35.62 -27.40
CA VAL A 499 8.73 -36.34 -26.60
C VAL A 499 8.41 -35.54 -25.31
N ILE A 500 9.46 -35.06 -24.62
CA ILE A 500 9.31 -34.26 -23.40
C ILE A 500 8.56 -32.95 -23.69
N SER A 501 8.97 -32.22 -24.73
CA SER A 501 8.43 -30.91 -25.09
C SER A 501 7.00 -30.98 -25.66
N ARG A 502 6.66 -32.05 -26.41
CA ARG A 502 5.29 -32.27 -26.92
C ARG A 502 4.26 -32.39 -25.83
N ARG A 503 4.65 -32.91 -24.68
CA ARG A 503 3.75 -32.97 -23.51
C ARG A 503 3.32 -31.59 -23.01
N PHE A 504 4.06 -30.52 -23.35
CA PHE A 504 3.72 -29.14 -23.00
C PHE A 504 2.78 -28.48 -23.98
N SER A 505 2.45 -29.11 -25.13
CA SER A 505 1.71 -28.51 -26.23
C SER A 505 0.28 -28.08 -25.87
N GLY A 506 -0.38 -28.80 -24.95
CA GLY A 506 -1.74 -28.50 -24.47
C GLY A 506 -1.80 -27.35 -23.43
N LEU A 507 -0.65 -26.94 -22.88
CA LEU A 507 -0.58 -25.95 -21.81
C LEU A 507 -0.70 -24.52 -22.32
N SER A 508 -1.08 -23.59 -21.44
CA SER A 508 -1.00 -22.16 -21.72
C SER A 508 0.44 -21.74 -22.03
N ALA A 509 0.62 -20.66 -22.82
CA ALA A 509 1.96 -20.17 -23.16
C ALA A 509 2.83 -19.89 -21.93
N ALA A 510 2.24 -19.37 -20.85
CA ALA A 510 2.95 -19.09 -19.60
C ALA A 510 3.43 -20.38 -18.91
N GLU A 511 2.58 -21.40 -18.82
CA GLU A 511 2.92 -22.69 -18.22
C GLU A 511 3.97 -23.44 -19.06
N ARG A 512 3.84 -23.36 -20.37
CA ARG A 512 4.82 -23.96 -21.31
C ARG A 512 6.21 -23.33 -21.15
N ASN A 513 6.32 -22.01 -21.23
CA ASN A 513 7.60 -21.30 -21.05
C ASN A 513 8.27 -21.67 -19.70
N ARG A 514 7.47 -21.84 -18.67
CA ARG A 514 7.94 -22.23 -17.33
C ARG A 514 8.49 -23.65 -17.30
N LEU A 515 7.82 -24.62 -17.96
CA LEU A 515 8.33 -25.99 -18.05
C LEU A 515 9.55 -26.10 -18.96
N GLU A 516 9.61 -25.33 -20.05
CA GLU A 516 10.80 -25.23 -20.91
C GLU A 516 12.01 -24.67 -20.13
N ALA A 517 11.78 -23.65 -19.30
CA ALA A 517 12.80 -23.10 -18.41
C ALA A 517 13.29 -24.16 -17.41
N ARG A 518 12.39 -24.90 -16.77
CA ARG A 518 12.75 -26.01 -15.87
C ARG A 518 13.51 -27.12 -16.58
N LEU A 519 13.08 -27.49 -17.77
CA LEU A 519 13.76 -28.49 -18.58
C LEU A 519 15.20 -28.08 -18.83
N ARG A 520 15.48 -26.85 -19.23
CA ARG A 520 16.85 -26.35 -19.45
C ARG A 520 17.71 -26.44 -18.19
N ILE A 521 17.18 -25.98 -17.05
CA ILE A 521 17.91 -26.04 -15.78
C ILE A 521 18.23 -27.50 -15.42
N LEU A 522 17.26 -28.40 -15.56
CA LEU A 522 17.44 -29.82 -15.24
C LEU A 522 18.43 -30.53 -16.18
N LEU A 523 18.47 -30.15 -17.47
CA LEU A 523 19.43 -30.64 -18.44
C LEU A 523 20.86 -30.20 -18.09
N GLY A 524 21.02 -28.93 -17.69
CA GLY A 524 22.33 -28.40 -17.24
C GLY A 524 22.78 -28.95 -15.89
N SER A 525 21.85 -29.37 -15.03
CA SER A 525 22.10 -29.91 -13.70
C SER A 525 21.10 -31.01 -13.34
N PRO A 526 21.28 -32.25 -13.80
CA PRO A 526 20.38 -33.35 -13.55
C PRO A 526 20.12 -33.58 -12.06
N PRO A 527 18.89 -33.92 -11.66
CA PRO A 527 18.48 -33.99 -10.27
C PRO A 527 19.17 -35.18 -9.56
N ALA A 528 19.72 -34.93 -8.36
CA ALA A 528 20.30 -35.98 -7.54
C ALA A 528 19.22 -36.98 -7.05
N ALA A 529 19.58 -38.25 -6.84
CA ALA A 529 18.65 -39.29 -6.38
C ALA A 529 17.88 -38.95 -5.09
N ARG A 530 18.46 -38.11 -4.20
CA ARG A 530 17.80 -37.64 -3.00
C ARG A 530 16.64 -36.69 -3.33
N SER A 531 16.82 -35.82 -4.33
CA SER A 531 15.76 -34.89 -4.79
C SER A 531 14.59 -35.62 -5.41
N LEU A 532 14.87 -36.70 -6.20
CA LEU A 532 13.84 -37.52 -6.80
C LEU A 532 13.02 -38.27 -5.74
N ARG A 533 13.66 -38.82 -4.68
CA ARG A 533 12.91 -39.43 -3.57
C ARG A 533 11.99 -38.47 -2.84
N SER A 534 12.44 -37.24 -2.63
CA SER A 534 11.57 -36.20 -2.04
C SER A 534 10.37 -35.86 -2.93
N ALA A 535 10.53 -35.90 -4.26
CA ALA A 535 9.44 -35.64 -5.19
C ALA A 535 8.37 -36.74 -5.21
N VAL A 536 8.73 -37.97 -4.86
CA VAL A 536 7.79 -39.13 -4.84
C VAL A 536 6.86 -39.10 -3.63
N SER A 537 7.28 -38.53 -2.51
CA SER A 537 6.52 -38.59 -1.25
C SER A 537 5.10 -37.97 -1.34
N GLY A 538 4.85 -37.10 -2.32
CA GLY A 538 3.53 -36.48 -2.57
C GLY A 538 2.72 -37.15 -3.70
N LEU A 539 3.23 -38.24 -4.32
CA LEU A 539 2.58 -38.87 -5.47
C LEU A 539 1.74 -40.08 -5.04
N SER A 540 0.52 -40.20 -5.58
CA SER A 540 -0.29 -41.40 -5.46
C SER A 540 0.33 -42.56 -6.25
N GLU A 541 -0.08 -43.80 -5.94
CA GLU A 541 0.39 -44.98 -6.67
C GLU A 541 0.05 -44.90 -8.17
N THR A 542 -1.14 -44.44 -8.51
CA THR A 542 -1.56 -44.21 -9.90
C THR A 542 -0.64 -43.20 -10.61
N GLN A 543 -0.34 -42.08 -9.97
CA GLN A 543 0.57 -41.07 -10.53
C GLN A 543 1.98 -41.64 -10.76
N ARG A 544 2.50 -42.45 -9.84
CA ARG A 544 3.80 -43.10 -9.99
C ARG A 544 3.81 -44.07 -11.19
N GLN A 545 2.76 -44.86 -11.37
CA GLN A 545 2.60 -45.74 -12.52
C GLN A 545 2.52 -44.99 -13.84
N GLU A 546 1.80 -43.86 -13.88
CA GLU A 546 1.68 -43.03 -15.08
C GLU A 546 3.02 -42.34 -15.43
N ILE A 547 3.78 -41.88 -14.42
CA ILE A 547 5.12 -41.38 -14.63
C ILE A 547 6.01 -42.50 -15.21
N ALA A 548 5.95 -43.70 -14.65
CA ALA A 548 6.74 -44.85 -15.12
C ALA A 548 6.45 -45.16 -16.60
N LYS A 549 5.19 -45.25 -17.01
CA LYS A 549 4.81 -45.44 -18.42
C LYS A 549 5.33 -44.34 -19.32
N TYR A 550 5.28 -43.08 -18.87
CA TYR A 550 5.79 -41.94 -19.62
C TYR A 550 7.33 -42.04 -19.80
N LEU A 551 8.05 -42.48 -18.77
CA LEU A 551 9.52 -42.66 -18.87
C LEU A 551 9.93 -43.70 -19.91
N LEU A 552 9.14 -44.78 -20.07
CA LEU A 552 9.35 -45.77 -21.13
C LEU A 552 9.21 -45.15 -22.53
N LEU A 553 8.22 -44.24 -22.70
CA LEU A 553 8.04 -43.53 -23.97
C LEU A 553 9.18 -42.53 -24.26
N VAL A 554 9.73 -41.90 -23.24
CA VAL A 554 10.90 -41.03 -23.36
C VAL A 554 12.11 -41.84 -23.79
N ALA A 555 12.45 -42.93 -23.08
CA ALA A 555 13.57 -43.81 -23.41
C ALA A 555 13.43 -44.48 -24.78
N ALA A 556 12.20 -44.71 -25.27
CA ALA A 556 11.97 -45.29 -26.58
C ALA A 556 11.89 -44.27 -27.73
N ALA A 557 12.12 -43.00 -27.47
CA ALA A 557 11.83 -41.92 -28.41
C ALA A 557 12.66 -41.96 -29.70
N ASP A 558 13.94 -42.39 -29.63
CA ASP A 558 14.85 -42.54 -30.75
C ASP A 558 14.72 -43.88 -31.49
N GLY A 559 13.82 -44.76 -31.01
CA GLY A 559 13.60 -46.13 -31.53
C GLY A 559 14.59 -47.16 -31.00
N ARG A 560 15.38 -46.83 -29.96
CA ARG A 560 16.36 -47.72 -29.33
C ARG A 560 16.33 -47.50 -27.83
N ILE A 561 16.45 -48.57 -27.07
CA ILE A 561 16.65 -48.50 -25.62
C ILE A 561 17.99 -49.13 -25.29
N THR A 562 18.90 -48.31 -24.79
CA THR A 562 20.25 -48.73 -24.42
C THR A 562 20.26 -49.51 -23.09
N GLN A 563 21.33 -50.27 -22.85
CA GLN A 563 21.50 -50.95 -21.57
C GLN A 563 21.60 -49.98 -20.38
N GLU A 564 22.11 -48.78 -20.64
CA GLU A 564 22.27 -47.72 -19.65
C GLU A 564 20.94 -47.10 -19.31
N GLU A 565 20.07 -46.85 -20.27
CA GLU A 565 18.71 -46.41 -20.05
C GLU A 565 17.84 -47.43 -19.32
N VAL A 566 17.98 -48.74 -19.65
CA VAL A 566 17.29 -49.78 -18.87
C VAL A 566 17.70 -49.76 -17.40
N LYS A 567 18.98 -49.58 -17.10
CA LYS A 567 19.47 -49.42 -15.72
C LYS A 567 18.93 -48.14 -15.06
N ALA A 568 18.87 -47.05 -15.81
CA ALA A 568 18.31 -45.78 -15.32
C ALA A 568 16.80 -45.89 -15.03
N LEU A 569 16.04 -46.55 -15.93
CA LEU A 569 14.62 -46.89 -15.72
C LEU A 569 14.46 -47.77 -14.48
N GLN A 570 15.20 -48.85 -14.32
CA GLN A 570 15.12 -49.72 -13.13
C GLN A 570 15.40 -48.95 -11.84
N LYS A 571 16.42 -48.08 -11.86
CA LYS A 571 16.73 -47.20 -10.72
C LYS A 571 15.60 -46.21 -10.42
N THR A 572 15.03 -45.64 -11.45
CA THR A 572 13.91 -44.69 -11.32
C THR A 572 12.65 -45.38 -10.83
N TYR A 573 12.32 -46.59 -11.31
CA TYR A 573 11.23 -47.42 -10.78
C TYR A 573 11.42 -47.70 -9.29
N SER A 574 12.64 -48.05 -8.86
CA SER A 574 12.93 -48.21 -7.44
C SER A 574 12.67 -46.91 -6.63
N VAL A 575 12.98 -45.75 -7.21
CA VAL A 575 12.71 -44.45 -6.57
C VAL A 575 11.20 -44.19 -6.54
N LEU A 576 10.43 -44.54 -7.59
CA LEU A 576 8.97 -44.42 -7.66
C LEU A 576 8.25 -45.49 -6.79
N GLU A 577 8.99 -46.34 -6.07
CA GLU A 577 8.48 -47.47 -5.27
C GLU A 577 7.67 -48.48 -6.11
N LEU A 578 8.09 -48.68 -7.37
CA LEU A 578 7.58 -49.65 -8.30
C LEU A 578 8.59 -50.82 -8.46
N PRO A 579 8.15 -52.03 -8.84
CA PRO A 579 9.07 -53.16 -9.03
C PRO A 579 10.06 -52.91 -10.19
N PRO A 580 11.36 -52.85 -9.96
CA PRO A 580 12.33 -52.61 -11.05
C PRO A 580 12.39 -53.71 -12.10
N GLU A 581 12.01 -54.94 -11.73
CA GLU A 581 11.92 -56.07 -12.61
C GLU A 581 10.79 -55.98 -13.66
N SER A 582 9.75 -55.14 -13.42
CA SER A 582 8.69 -54.94 -14.39
C SER A 582 9.12 -54.16 -15.64
N VAL A 583 10.25 -53.43 -15.57
CA VAL A 583 10.80 -52.64 -16.69
C VAL A 583 10.99 -53.48 -17.94
N HIS A 584 11.55 -54.69 -17.81
CA HIS A 584 11.78 -55.59 -18.95
C HIS A 584 10.47 -56.04 -19.60
N SER A 585 9.47 -56.41 -18.80
CA SER A 585 8.15 -56.84 -19.32
C SER A 585 7.41 -55.70 -19.99
N GLU A 586 7.46 -54.49 -19.40
CA GLU A 586 6.80 -53.31 -19.96
C GLU A 586 7.48 -52.85 -21.27
N ILE A 587 8.82 -52.90 -21.34
CA ILE A 587 9.53 -52.68 -22.61
C ILE A 587 9.11 -53.70 -23.66
N HIS A 588 8.96 -54.98 -23.26
CA HIS A 588 8.53 -56.02 -24.18
C HIS A 588 7.10 -55.82 -24.67
N GLU A 589 6.20 -55.39 -23.77
CA GLU A 589 4.82 -54.99 -24.15
C GLU A 589 4.82 -53.81 -25.11
N LEU A 590 5.64 -52.81 -24.89
CA LEU A 590 5.80 -51.64 -25.76
C LEU A 590 6.28 -52.08 -27.16
N MET A 591 7.26 -53.00 -27.23
CA MET A 591 7.81 -53.56 -28.48
C MET A 591 6.86 -54.46 -29.22
N ALA A 592 6.11 -55.29 -28.49
CA ALA A 592 5.17 -56.24 -29.10
C ALA A 592 3.95 -55.52 -29.76
N GLY A 593 3.91 -54.21 -29.70
CA GLY A 593 2.86 -53.40 -30.27
C GLY A 593 1.50 -53.90 -29.83
N GLY A 594 1.12 -53.65 -28.58
CA GLY A 594 -0.15 -54.02 -27.93
C GLY A 594 -1.18 -54.66 -28.87
N SER A 595 -1.00 -55.87 -29.26
CA SER A 595 -2.04 -56.58 -29.99
C SER A 595 -3.18 -56.78 -29.04
N GLY A 596 -4.27 -56.14 -29.42
CA GLY A 596 -5.60 -56.06 -28.89
C GLY A 596 -5.93 -56.89 -27.69
N ALA A 597 -6.64 -56.28 -26.80
CA ALA A 597 -7.44 -56.96 -25.80
C ALA A 597 -8.27 -58.12 -26.44
N SER A 598 -7.67 -59.24 -26.48
CA SER A 598 -8.36 -60.53 -26.69
C SER A 598 -8.62 -61.09 -25.31
N GLY A 599 -9.86 -61.34 -25.02
CA GLY A 599 -10.35 -61.87 -23.76
C GLY A 599 -9.49 -62.99 -23.26
N LYS A 600 -9.11 -62.94 -22.00
CA LYS A 600 -8.52 -64.08 -21.28
C LYS A 600 -9.55 -65.20 -21.25
N GLU A 601 -9.48 -66.12 -22.21
CA GLU A 601 -10.00 -67.46 -21.98
C GLU A 601 -9.15 -68.16 -20.93
N PRO A 602 -9.74 -68.80 -19.93
CA PRO A 602 -8.98 -69.52 -18.92
C PRO A 602 -8.16 -70.65 -19.56
N VAL A 603 -6.86 -70.58 -19.46
CA VAL A 603 -5.96 -71.65 -19.88
C VAL A 603 -6.24 -72.86 -19.03
N THR A 604 -6.88 -73.90 -19.61
CA THR A 604 -7.08 -75.19 -18.97
C THR A 604 -5.78 -75.97 -19.04
N VAL A 605 -5.09 -76.11 -17.91
CA VAL A 605 -3.90 -76.96 -17.78
C VAL A 605 -4.32 -78.39 -17.97
N ARG A 606 -4.01 -79.02 -19.13
CA ARG A 606 -4.09 -80.50 -19.34
C ARG A 606 -2.85 -81.09 -18.73
N GLN A 607 -3.05 -82.15 -17.95
CA GLN A 607 -2.02 -82.99 -17.37
C GLN A 607 -1.04 -83.45 -18.45
N ALA A 608 0.22 -83.44 -18.14
CA ALA A 608 1.33 -83.89 -18.98
C ALA A 608 1.16 -85.35 -19.34
N ARG A 609 1.19 -85.71 -20.61
CA ARG A 609 1.50 -87.04 -21.10
C ARG A 609 3.00 -87.13 -21.29
N GLU A 610 3.57 -88.09 -20.57
CA GLU A 610 4.97 -88.50 -20.79
C GLU A 610 5.11 -89.09 -22.18
N THR A 611 5.94 -88.40 -23.03
CA THR A 611 6.79 -89.02 -24.03
C THR A 611 7.62 -87.86 -24.64
N SER A 612 8.91 -88.01 -24.45
CA SER A 612 9.96 -87.17 -25.06
C SER A 612 10.00 -87.36 -26.58
N PRO A 613 10.37 -86.33 -27.34
CA PRO A 613 11.78 -86.25 -27.72
C PRO A 613 12.35 -84.82 -27.50
N SER A 614 13.65 -84.88 -27.21
CA SER A 614 14.58 -83.79 -27.06
C SER A 614 14.61 -82.94 -28.32
N TYR A 615 14.31 -81.63 -28.18
CA TYR A 615 14.65 -80.64 -29.20
C TYR A 615 15.95 -79.93 -28.73
N GLU A 616 16.95 -80.00 -29.60
CA GLU A 616 18.15 -79.17 -29.45
C GLU A 616 17.82 -77.71 -29.58
N LEU A 617 18.24 -76.92 -28.60
CA LEU A 617 18.22 -75.49 -28.62
C LEU A 617 19.12 -74.96 -29.73
N PRO A 618 18.74 -74.05 -30.56
CA PRO A 618 19.63 -73.38 -31.49
C PRO A 618 20.73 -72.65 -30.71
N PRO A 619 21.97 -72.58 -31.23
CA PRO A 619 23.06 -71.94 -30.54
C PRO A 619 22.73 -70.41 -30.30
N GLN A 620 22.86 -70.02 -29.07
CA GLN A 620 22.85 -68.61 -28.74
C GLN A 620 24.01 -67.92 -29.45
N THR A 621 23.72 -67.18 -30.50
CA THR A 621 24.64 -66.21 -31.04
C THR A 621 24.66 -65.04 -30.00
N ALA A 622 25.79 -64.95 -29.29
CA ALA A 622 26.11 -63.80 -28.47
C ALA A 622 26.19 -62.57 -29.37
N THR A 623 25.17 -61.74 -29.35
CA THR A 623 25.24 -60.43 -29.92
C THR A 623 25.84 -59.53 -28.85
N GLU A 624 27.12 -59.21 -29.01
CA GLU A 624 27.78 -58.12 -28.29
C GLU A 624 27.12 -56.82 -28.65
N GLY A 625 26.57 -56.13 -27.66
CA GLY A 625 26.00 -54.79 -27.82
C GLY A 625 24.47 -54.77 -27.78
N GLY A 626 23.91 -54.83 -26.59
CA GLY A 626 22.45 -54.90 -26.37
C GLY A 626 21.76 -53.57 -26.58
N VAL A 627 21.49 -53.19 -27.84
CA VAL A 627 20.55 -52.13 -28.21
C VAL A 627 19.28 -52.81 -28.66
N ILE A 628 18.16 -52.45 -28.04
CA ILE A 628 16.81 -52.94 -28.42
C ILE A 628 16.26 -51.97 -29.47
N VAL A 629 15.98 -52.45 -30.68
CA VAL A 629 15.43 -51.63 -31.75
C VAL A 629 13.88 -51.77 -31.72
N LEU A 630 13.18 -50.64 -31.62
CA LEU A 630 11.76 -50.55 -31.55
C LEU A 630 11.12 -50.24 -32.91
N ASP A 631 9.92 -50.74 -33.18
CA ASP A 631 9.17 -50.48 -34.40
C ASP A 631 8.48 -49.07 -34.29
N GLU A 632 8.69 -48.22 -35.31
CA GLU A 632 8.19 -46.86 -35.37
C GLU A 632 6.67 -46.74 -35.24
N GLU A 633 5.94 -47.73 -35.74
CA GLU A 633 4.48 -47.77 -35.70
C GLU A 633 3.96 -48.01 -34.29
N SER A 634 4.64 -48.84 -33.53
CA SER A 634 4.40 -49.11 -32.12
C SER A 634 4.68 -47.90 -31.23
N ILE A 635 5.73 -47.16 -31.55
CA ILE A 635 6.08 -45.93 -30.89
C ILE A 635 5.02 -44.83 -31.14
N ARG A 636 4.54 -44.68 -32.40
CA ARG A 636 3.51 -43.73 -32.74
C ARG A 636 2.18 -44.02 -32.00
N ARG A 637 1.74 -45.28 -31.96
CA ARG A 637 0.54 -45.66 -31.27
C ARG A 637 0.60 -45.43 -29.75
N LYS A 638 1.76 -45.68 -29.13
CA LYS A 638 1.96 -45.38 -27.69
C LYS A 638 2.05 -43.89 -27.42
N ARG A 639 2.48 -43.06 -28.39
CA ARG A 639 2.42 -41.61 -28.32
C ARG A 639 0.96 -41.11 -28.31
N GLU A 640 0.11 -41.66 -29.16
CA GLU A 640 -1.35 -41.36 -29.19
C GLU A 640 -2.06 -41.79 -27.91
N GLU A 641 -1.67 -42.96 -27.32
CA GLU A 641 -2.17 -43.40 -26.01
C GLU A 641 -1.65 -42.49 -24.88
N SER A 642 -0.50 -41.87 -25.01
CA SER A 642 0.02 -40.92 -24.04
C SER A 642 -0.81 -39.64 -23.96
N GLU A 643 -1.51 -39.22 -25.02
CA GLU A 643 -2.46 -38.11 -24.99
C GLU A 643 -3.69 -38.45 -24.16
N SER A 644 -4.12 -39.71 -24.16
CA SER A 644 -5.24 -40.17 -23.32
C SER A 644 -4.86 -40.29 -21.83
N VAL A 645 -3.57 -40.46 -21.53
CA VAL A 645 -3.01 -40.45 -20.17
C VAL A 645 -3.01 -39.03 -19.59
N VAL A 646 -2.85 -38.01 -20.42
CA VAL A 646 -2.97 -36.61 -19.98
C VAL A 646 -4.40 -36.35 -19.47
N THR A 647 -5.41 -36.80 -20.18
CA THR A 647 -6.84 -36.66 -19.78
C THR A 647 -7.13 -37.41 -18.47
N LEU A 648 -6.51 -38.57 -18.27
CA LEU A 648 -6.69 -39.36 -17.06
C LEU A 648 -5.95 -38.77 -15.85
N LEU A 649 -4.81 -38.13 -16.06
CA LEU A 649 -4.09 -37.36 -15.04
C LEU A 649 -4.85 -36.09 -14.62
N GLU A 650 -5.62 -35.49 -15.54
CA GLU A 650 -6.53 -34.39 -15.20
C GLU A 650 -7.57 -34.84 -14.16
N GLU A 651 -8.16 -36.01 -14.29
CA GLU A 651 -9.14 -36.55 -13.33
C GLU A 651 -8.48 -36.86 -11.95
N VAL A 652 -7.26 -37.37 -11.95
CA VAL A 652 -6.57 -37.78 -10.72
C VAL A 652 -6.02 -36.57 -9.92
N PHE A 653 -5.70 -35.48 -10.60
CA PHE A 653 -5.27 -34.24 -9.92
C PHE A 653 -6.41 -33.29 -9.57
N TYR A 654 -7.68 -33.69 -9.85
CA TYR A 654 -8.89 -32.89 -9.56
C TYR A 654 -9.47 -33.13 -8.16
N GLU A 655 -8.80 -33.91 -7.29
CA GLU A 655 -9.22 -34.03 -5.91
C GLU A 655 -9.02 -32.68 -5.18
N GLU A 656 -10.09 -32.27 -4.50
CA GLU A 656 -10.25 -31.02 -3.75
C GLU A 656 -8.97 -30.62 -3.03
N GLU A 657 -8.47 -29.44 -3.37
CA GLU A 657 -7.46 -28.78 -2.53
C GLU A 657 -7.97 -28.77 -1.08
N PRO A 658 -7.23 -29.29 -0.10
CA PRO A 658 -7.29 -28.71 1.21
C PRO A 658 -6.88 -27.25 0.96
N GLN A 659 -7.79 -26.35 1.32
CA GLN A 659 -7.44 -24.93 1.42
C GLN A 659 -6.08 -24.90 2.10
N ALA A 660 -5.04 -24.65 1.32
CA ALA A 660 -3.80 -24.22 1.86
C ALA A 660 -4.10 -22.86 2.48
N GLN A 661 -4.58 -22.91 3.72
CA GLN A 661 -4.25 -21.87 4.66
C GLN A 661 -2.76 -21.66 4.41
N LEU A 662 -2.42 -20.49 3.97
CA LEU A 662 -1.09 -19.97 4.13
C LEU A 662 -0.83 -20.04 5.64
N GLU A 663 -0.45 -21.23 6.09
CA GLU A 663 0.29 -21.35 7.32
C GLU A 663 1.51 -20.47 7.08
N THR A 664 1.48 -19.34 7.70
CA THR A 664 2.66 -18.60 8.07
C THR A 664 3.47 -19.56 8.91
N VAL A 665 4.34 -20.34 8.26
CA VAL A 665 5.40 -21.03 8.96
C VAL A 665 6.38 -19.93 9.34
N ASP A 666 6.21 -19.45 10.56
CA ASP A 666 7.25 -18.84 11.34
C ASP A 666 8.29 -19.93 11.58
N GLU A 667 9.32 -19.99 10.78
CA GLU A 667 10.55 -20.73 11.08
C GLU A 667 11.67 -19.71 11.09
N ASP A 668 12.15 -19.52 12.28
CA ASP A 668 13.34 -18.96 12.86
C ASP A 668 13.01 -17.86 13.89
N GLU A 669 12.15 -18.19 14.85
CA GLU A 669 12.29 -17.67 16.19
C GLU A 669 13.11 -18.68 16.99
N GLU A 670 14.36 -18.34 17.24
CA GLU A 670 14.99 -18.74 18.49
C GLU A 670 14.01 -18.40 19.63
N ASP A 671 13.70 -19.43 20.38
CA ASP A 671 12.98 -19.47 21.65
C ASP A 671 13.17 -18.18 22.49
N GLN A 672 12.41 -17.13 22.18
CA GLN A 672 12.06 -16.04 23.07
C GLN A 672 10.56 -16.15 23.28
N GLY A 673 10.21 -16.54 24.50
CA GLY A 673 8.86 -16.85 24.93
C GLY A 673 7.83 -15.80 24.50
N ASP A 674 6.64 -16.25 24.37
CA ASP A 674 5.34 -15.70 23.97
C ASP A 674 5.04 -14.22 24.41
N GLU A 675 6.02 -13.31 24.29
CA GLU A 675 5.91 -11.89 24.66
C GLU A 675 5.34 -11.06 23.51
N ILE A 676 4.07 -10.68 23.66
CA ILE A 676 3.33 -9.82 22.70
C ILE A 676 3.89 -8.40 22.67
N PHE A 677 4.47 -7.92 23.78
CA PHE A 677 4.95 -6.54 23.95
C PHE A 677 6.43 -6.50 24.29
N ASP A 678 7.14 -5.50 23.77
CA ASP A 678 8.46 -5.16 24.25
C ASP A 678 8.40 -4.64 25.71
N ASP A 679 9.54 -4.57 26.39
CA ASP A 679 9.65 -4.18 27.80
C ASP A 679 8.99 -2.83 28.12
N ALA A 680 9.01 -1.87 27.19
CA ALA A 680 8.45 -0.55 27.38
C ALA A 680 6.91 -0.58 27.32
N HIS A 681 6.35 -1.21 26.27
CA HIS A 681 4.90 -1.37 26.11
C HIS A 681 4.32 -2.30 27.17
N ARG A 682 5.03 -3.36 27.55
CA ARG A 682 4.64 -4.28 28.63
C ARG A 682 4.43 -3.57 29.96
N ARG A 683 5.36 -2.67 30.34
CA ARG A 683 5.22 -1.88 31.57
C ARG A 683 3.96 -1.02 31.55
N LEU A 684 3.69 -0.35 30.42
CA LEU A 684 2.50 0.46 30.26
C LEU A 684 1.21 -0.36 30.35
N VAL A 685 1.19 -1.54 29.71
CA VAL A 685 0.04 -2.46 29.72
C VAL A 685 -0.22 -2.98 31.13
N LEU A 686 0.79 -3.44 31.87
CA LEU A 686 0.62 -3.94 33.24
C LEU A 686 0.07 -2.86 34.18
N GLU A 687 0.56 -1.62 34.09
CA GLU A 687 0.01 -0.51 34.88
C GLU A 687 -1.43 -0.18 34.44
N LEU A 688 -1.74 -0.21 33.16
CA LEU A 688 -3.09 0.04 32.65
C LEU A 688 -4.08 -1.04 33.11
N LEU A 689 -3.70 -2.31 33.05
CA LEU A 689 -4.51 -3.43 33.54
C LEU A 689 -4.77 -3.34 35.06
N ARG A 690 -3.76 -2.86 35.81
CA ARG A 690 -3.86 -2.68 37.26
C ARG A 690 -4.89 -1.64 37.68
N TYR A 691 -5.03 -0.55 36.93
CA TYR A 691 -5.93 0.57 37.26
C TYR A 691 -7.26 0.52 36.51
N GLY A 692 -7.37 -0.23 35.44
CA GLY A 692 -8.57 -0.34 34.57
C GLY A 692 -8.93 0.92 33.82
N GLN A 693 -8.51 2.08 34.31
CA GLN A 693 -8.62 3.39 33.64
C GLN A 693 -7.52 4.34 34.13
N ILE A 694 -6.97 5.14 33.21
CA ILE A 694 -5.89 6.09 33.52
C ILE A 694 -6.23 7.45 32.89
N PRO A 695 -6.14 8.59 33.63
CA PRO A 695 -6.26 9.93 33.08
C PRO A 695 -5.22 10.16 31.98
N VAL A 696 -5.60 10.86 30.90
CA VAL A 696 -4.72 11.11 29.75
C VAL A 696 -3.40 11.79 30.14
N GLU A 697 -3.43 12.69 31.13
CA GLU A 697 -2.23 13.37 31.65
C GLU A 697 -1.28 12.37 32.33
N ARG A 698 -1.80 11.46 33.11
CA ARG A 698 -1.00 10.41 33.78
C ARG A 698 -0.44 9.40 32.78
N TRP A 699 -1.22 9.03 31.78
CA TRP A 699 -0.73 8.22 30.66
C TRP A 699 0.45 8.86 29.93
N ALA A 700 0.34 10.16 29.64
CA ALA A 700 1.41 10.91 29.00
C ALA A 700 2.69 11.00 29.86
N GLU A 701 2.58 11.03 31.21
CA GLU A 701 3.72 10.94 32.12
C GLU A 701 4.39 9.56 32.05
N MET A 702 3.61 8.50 32.11
CA MET A 702 4.10 7.12 32.05
C MET A 702 4.81 6.83 30.73
N CYS A 703 4.24 7.29 29.62
CA CYS A 703 4.88 7.16 28.30
C CYS A 703 6.21 7.90 28.23
N ARG A 704 6.33 9.09 28.84
CA ARG A 704 7.59 9.84 28.91
C ARG A 704 8.66 9.10 29.73
N GLU A 705 8.27 8.40 30.81
CA GLU A 705 9.21 7.61 31.64
C GLU A 705 9.86 6.46 30.84
N VAL A 706 9.18 5.95 29.81
CA VAL A 706 9.66 4.87 28.94
C VAL A 706 10.07 5.35 27.54
N ASN A 707 10.20 6.68 27.34
CA ASN A 707 10.55 7.32 26.07
C ASN A 707 9.62 6.99 24.88
N LEU A 708 8.32 6.84 25.14
CA LEU A 708 7.31 6.63 24.11
C LEU A 708 6.40 7.85 23.96
N LEU A 709 5.88 8.05 22.77
CA LEU A 709 4.82 9.04 22.50
C LEU A 709 3.47 8.45 22.93
N PRO A 710 2.62 9.19 23.68
CA PRO A 710 1.37 8.67 24.25
C PRO A 710 0.42 8.06 23.22
N ASP A 711 0.21 8.71 22.09
CA ASP A 711 -0.67 8.21 21.02
C ASP A 711 -0.06 7.01 20.28
N ALA A 712 1.24 7.03 20.03
CA ALA A 712 1.94 5.93 19.38
C ALA A 712 1.96 4.67 20.27
N ALA A 713 2.08 4.84 21.60
CA ALA A 713 2.03 3.73 22.55
C ALA A 713 0.64 3.05 22.56
N ILE A 714 -0.45 3.84 22.54
CA ILE A 714 -1.81 3.31 22.43
C ILE A 714 -2.00 2.54 21.12
N GLU A 715 -1.51 3.08 20.01
CA GLU A 715 -1.62 2.44 18.70
C GLU A 715 -0.83 1.12 18.65
N ALA A 716 0.40 1.12 19.12
CA ALA A 716 1.24 -0.09 19.14
C ALA A 716 0.67 -1.20 20.03
N ILE A 717 0.15 -0.83 21.23
CA ILE A 717 -0.49 -1.77 22.14
C ILE A 717 -1.77 -2.34 21.51
N ASN A 718 -2.62 -1.51 20.95
CA ASN A 718 -3.86 -1.96 20.32
C ASN A 718 -3.58 -2.80 19.07
N GLU A 719 -2.59 -2.44 18.26
CA GLU A 719 -2.19 -3.22 17.08
C GLU A 719 -1.74 -4.63 17.46
N ALA A 720 -0.88 -4.75 18.48
CA ALA A 720 -0.40 -6.05 18.98
C ALA A 720 -1.52 -6.92 19.57
N VAL A 721 -2.52 -6.29 20.20
CA VAL A 721 -3.67 -7.00 20.80
C VAL A 721 -4.68 -7.39 19.74
N VAL A 722 -4.97 -6.53 18.77
CA VAL A 722 -5.87 -6.84 17.66
C VAL A 722 -5.34 -8.00 16.80
N ASP A 723 -4.04 -8.07 16.59
CA ASP A 723 -3.43 -9.16 15.83
C ASP A 723 -3.62 -10.54 16.48
N ARG A 724 -3.84 -10.58 17.81
CA ARG A 724 -3.99 -11.84 18.56
C ARG A 724 -5.42 -12.11 19.05
N PHE A 725 -6.18 -11.08 19.38
CA PHE A 725 -7.50 -11.20 20.03
C PHE A 725 -8.64 -10.56 19.24
N GLU A 726 -8.36 -10.04 18.04
CA GLU A 726 -9.34 -9.45 17.10
C GLU A 726 -10.07 -8.20 17.62
N ASP A 727 -9.67 -7.61 18.78
CA ASP A 727 -10.26 -6.42 19.36
C ASP A 727 -9.20 -5.54 20.05
N VAL A 728 -9.53 -4.30 20.40
CA VAL A 728 -8.61 -3.33 21.01
C VAL A 728 -8.57 -3.48 22.55
N LEU A 729 -7.40 -3.27 23.15
CA LEU A 729 -7.25 -3.24 24.62
C LEU A 729 -7.61 -1.86 25.20
N ILE A 730 -7.27 -0.79 24.51
CA ILE A 730 -7.37 0.59 25.02
C ILE A 730 -8.38 1.37 24.17
N GLU A 731 -9.46 1.84 24.82
CA GLU A 731 -10.36 2.83 24.25
C GLU A 731 -9.84 4.25 24.52
N LYS A 732 -9.70 5.06 23.43
CA LYS A 732 -9.34 6.48 23.55
C LYS A 732 -10.53 7.27 24.12
N ALA A 733 -10.48 7.51 25.42
CA ALA A 733 -11.42 8.35 26.18
C ALA A 733 -10.62 9.17 27.21
N ASP A 734 -11.23 10.10 27.90
CA ASP A 734 -10.63 10.76 29.06
C ASP A 734 -11.51 10.47 30.29
N PRO A 735 -11.07 9.60 31.20
CA PRO A 735 -9.84 8.82 31.22
C PRO A 735 -9.80 7.70 30.16
N LEU A 736 -8.59 7.29 29.75
CA LEU A 736 -8.37 6.09 28.91
C LEU A 736 -8.96 4.87 29.62
N ARG A 737 -9.68 4.03 28.91
CA ARG A 737 -10.36 2.84 29.44
C ARG A 737 -9.83 1.57 28.85
N VAL A 738 -9.79 0.54 29.67
CA VAL A 738 -9.46 -0.82 29.22
C VAL A 738 -10.75 -1.56 28.84
N VAL A 739 -10.75 -2.26 27.72
CA VAL A 739 -11.84 -3.15 27.33
C VAL A 739 -11.76 -4.42 28.18
N THR A 740 -12.74 -4.61 29.06
CA THR A 740 -12.68 -5.60 30.14
C THR A 740 -12.47 -7.02 29.63
N ASP A 741 -13.19 -7.42 28.56
CA ASP A 741 -13.13 -8.76 28.00
C ASP A 741 -11.73 -9.08 27.41
N ILE A 742 -11.05 -8.07 26.87
CA ILE A 742 -9.70 -8.19 26.34
C ILE A 742 -8.65 -8.08 27.44
N ALA A 743 -8.91 -7.28 28.47
CA ALA A 743 -8.03 -7.16 29.64
C ALA A 743 -7.79 -8.50 30.33
N ASP A 744 -8.85 -9.30 30.50
CA ASP A 744 -8.76 -10.63 31.11
C ASP A 744 -7.91 -11.60 30.25
N LEU A 745 -8.03 -11.52 28.91
CA LEU A 745 -7.24 -12.32 27.97
C LEU A 745 -5.76 -11.90 27.98
N VAL A 746 -5.48 -10.60 27.94
CA VAL A 746 -4.11 -10.06 27.97
C VAL A 746 -3.47 -10.27 29.36
N GLY A 747 -4.24 -10.10 30.45
CA GLY A 747 -3.78 -10.37 31.80
C GLY A 747 -3.35 -11.81 32.00
N GLY A 748 -4.10 -12.77 31.48
CA GLY A 748 -3.78 -14.20 31.53
C GLY A 748 -2.50 -14.63 30.81
N LEU A 749 -1.90 -13.76 29.99
CA LEU A 749 -0.59 -14.02 29.37
C LEU A 749 0.59 -13.68 30.31
N TYR A 750 0.33 -12.93 31.39
CA TYR A 750 1.35 -12.43 32.30
C TYR A 750 1.17 -12.95 33.76
N GLU A 751 0.14 -13.80 34.00
CA GLU A 751 0.00 -14.62 35.22
C GLU A 751 0.70 -15.98 35.06
#